data_d291b94d02c352c0c726376097446e10
#
_entry.id   d291b94d02c352c0c726376097446e10
#
_cell.length_a   1.000
_cell.length_b   1.000
_cell.length_c   1.000
_cell.angle_alpha   90.00
_cell.angle_beta   90.00
_cell.angle_gamma   90.00
#
_symmetry.space_group_name_H-M   'P 1'
#
loop_
_entity.id
_entity.type
_entity.pdbx_description
1 polymer ?
#
loop_
_entity_poly.entity_id
_entity_poly.type
_entity_poly.pdbx_seq_one_letter_code
_entity_poly.pdbx_strand_id
1 'polypeptide(L)'
;MATSLTQNFSKEEFKKNVISNCKSLYRKNIEEANQQEVFQAVSYAVKDIIIDKWIATHKQYEKDDPKMVYYMSMEFLMGRALGNNMINLCAYDEIKEALDELGLDINVIEDQEPDAALGNGGLGRLAACFMDSLATLEYPAYGCGIRYKYGMFKQEIKDGYQVEVPDNWLKDGNPFEIKRSEYRYEVKFGGYVRSYRDEKTGRDMFVQEDYRSVIAVPYDIPVLGYGNNTVNSLRIWDAEPVNTFNLNSFDKGDYQKAIEEENLAKNIVEVLYPNDNNYAGKELRLKQQYFFVSASVQRAVDRYKSMNNGDVKNLYKKVTFQLNDTHPTVAVAELMRILMDENGLEWDEAWDITTKTVAYTNHTIMAEALEKWPIELFSRLLPRIYQIVEEINRRFVEEIKAKYPGDQEKVRKMAIIYDGQVKMANLAIVAGYSVNGVAKLHTEILKKQELRDFYEMMPEKFNNKTNGITQRRFLKHANPLLSDWITDKIGDGWVTDLSQLEKLMLYVDDPKAHQDFMQIKYKNKVRLAKYIKEHNGIDVDPNSIFDVQVKRLHEYKRQLLNILHAMYLYNQIKRNPDYDMVPRTFIFGAKAAAGYKIAKQTIKLINNVANVINNDASIKGKIKVVFIENYRVSNGEIIFAAADVSEQISTASKEASGTGNMKFMLNGAITLGTMDGANVEIVNEVGAENAQIFGLSSDEVIRFENEGGYDPMEIFNNDQEIRDVLMELINGKYSPEDTEMFRDIYNSLLNNDGGRRADTYFILKDFRSYAEAQRKIDERYRDTNGWAKTVMTNTAKAGKFSSDRTIEEYATEIWHLTKTPVEM
;
A
#
# COMPACT_ATOMS: atom_id res chain seq x y z
N MET A 1 -17.05 -26.62 -0.19
CA MET A 1 -16.31 -27.51 0.71
C MET A 1 -14.85 -27.28 0.42
N ALA A 2 -14.10 -26.69 1.35
CA ALA A 2 -12.65 -26.60 1.22
C ALA A 2 -12.12 -28.03 1.12
N THR A 3 -11.48 -28.38 0.01
CA THR A 3 -10.74 -29.63 -0.10
C THR A 3 -9.56 -29.51 0.86
N SER A 4 -9.69 -30.11 2.03
CA SER A 4 -8.61 -30.13 3.00
C SER A 4 -7.38 -30.78 2.36
N LEU A 5 -6.24 -30.15 2.45
CA LEU A 5 -4.94 -30.75 2.11
C LEU A 5 -4.63 -32.02 2.92
N THR A 6 -5.46 -32.32 3.91
CA THR A 6 -5.35 -33.49 4.78
C THR A 6 -5.29 -34.83 4.04
N GLN A 7 -5.66 -34.89 2.76
CA GLN A 7 -5.55 -36.16 1.99
C GLN A 7 -4.13 -36.46 1.49
N ASN A 8 -3.21 -35.47 1.40
CA ASN A 8 -1.87 -35.68 0.87
C ASN A 8 -0.71 -35.09 1.72
N PHE A 9 -0.98 -34.42 2.84
CA PHE A 9 0.06 -33.92 3.73
C PHE A 9 0.61 -35.02 4.62
N SER A 10 1.90 -35.33 4.49
CA SER A 10 2.60 -36.27 5.37
C SER A 10 3.44 -35.51 6.38
N LYS A 11 3.03 -35.51 7.63
CA LYS A 11 3.75 -34.89 8.75
C LYS A 11 5.16 -35.46 8.88
N GLU A 12 5.34 -36.77 8.67
CA GLU A 12 6.65 -37.45 8.73
C GLU A 12 7.58 -37.00 7.59
N GLU A 13 7.04 -36.85 6.40
CA GLU A 13 7.80 -36.36 5.24
C GLU A 13 8.20 -34.90 5.43
N PHE A 14 7.30 -34.06 5.91
CA PHE A 14 7.59 -32.66 6.24
C PHE A 14 8.73 -32.53 7.25
N LYS A 15 8.69 -33.30 8.36
CA LYS A 15 9.77 -33.32 9.36
C LYS A 15 11.12 -33.75 8.76
N LYS A 16 11.11 -34.79 7.92
CA LYS A 16 12.34 -35.21 7.20
C LYS A 16 12.87 -34.13 6.31
N ASN A 17 12.01 -33.41 5.58
CA ASN A 17 12.42 -32.32 4.70
C ASN A 17 13.03 -31.16 5.51
N VAL A 18 12.46 -30.77 6.64
CA VAL A 18 13.05 -29.75 7.52
C VAL A 18 14.46 -30.14 7.98
N ILE A 19 14.62 -31.37 8.46
CA ILE A 19 15.92 -31.89 8.90
C ILE A 19 16.92 -31.95 7.74
N SER A 20 16.48 -32.43 6.57
CA SER A 20 17.29 -32.49 5.37
C SER A 20 17.75 -31.12 4.90
N ASN A 21 16.85 -30.14 4.95
CA ASN A 21 17.17 -28.75 4.58
C ASN A 21 18.22 -28.13 5.52
N CYS A 22 18.16 -28.36 6.83
CA CYS A 22 19.23 -27.93 7.75
C CYS A 22 20.59 -28.51 7.35
N LYS A 23 20.62 -29.79 6.97
CA LYS A 23 21.88 -30.46 6.56
C LYS A 23 22.40 -29.95 5.21
N SER A 24 21.53 -29.82 4.22
CA SER A 24 21.93 -29.45 2.87
C SER A 24 22.27 -27.97 2.72
N LEU A 25 21.56 -27.08 3.39
CA LEU A 25 21.78 -25.64 3.31
C LEU A 25 22.93 -25.18 4.22
N TYR A 26 23.05 -25.77 5.43
CA TYR A 26 23.95 -25.26 6.46
C TYR A 26 24.98 -26.26 6.98
N ARG A 27 24.93 -27.52 6.53
CA ARG A 27 25.79 -28.60 7.03
C ARG A 27 25.71 -28.75 8.56
N LYS A 28 24.49 -28.66 9.09
CA LYS A 28 24.20 -28.77 10.52
C LYS A 28 23.04 -29.73 10.79
N ASN A 29 23.07 -30.38 11.93
CA ASN A 29 21.88 -30.99 12.48
C ASN A 29 20.92 -29.93 13.00
N ILE A 30 19.64 -30.28 13.17
CA ILE A 30 18.62 -29.30 13.55
C ILE A 30 18.87 -28.69 14.94
N GLU A 31 19.48 -29.45 15.84
CA GLU A 31 19.86 -29.00 17.20
C GLU A 31 21.03 -28.01 17.21
N GLU A 32 21.82 -27.97 16.13
CA GLU A 32 22.96 -27.08 15.97
C GLU A 32 22.60 -25.82 15.17
N ALA A 33 21.46 -25.83 14.48
CA ALA A 33 21.01 -24.73 13.66
C ALA A 33 20.49 -23.58 14.53
N ASN A 34 20.83 -22.33 14.15
CA ASN A 34 20.24 -21.16 14.79
C ASN A 34 18.81 -20.93 14.30
N GLN A 35 18.09 -20.02 14.94
CA GLN A 35 16.66 -19.76 14.65
C GLN A 35 16.43 -19.32 13.21
N GLN A 36 17.32 -18.49 12.64
CA GLN A 36 17.25 -18.05 11.25
C GLN A 36 17.47 -19.20 10.26
N GLU A 37 18.40 -20.08 10.54
CA GLU A 37 18.65 -21.28 9.73
C GLU A 37 17.48 -22.25 9.78
N VAL A 38 16.86 -22.40 10.95
CA VAL A 38 15.62 -23.20 11.11
C VAL A 38 14.47 -22.58 10.32
N PHE A 39 14.27 -21.26 10.40
CA PHE A 39 13.27 -20.56 9.59
C PHE A 39 13.44 -20.85 8.09
N GLN A 40 14.67 -20.77 7.58
CA GLN A 40 14.96 -21.07 6.18
C GLN A 40 14.61 -22.53 5.84
N ALA A 41 15.04 -23.47 6.67
CA ALA A 41 14.79 -24.90 6.46
C ALA A 41 13.29 -25.24 6.46
N VAL A 42 12.51 -24.66 7.37
CA VAL A 42 11.05 -24.79 7.44
C VAL A 42 10.38 -24.16 6.21
N SER A 43 10.82 -22.97 5.83
CA SER A 43 10.29 -22.26 4.66
C SER A 43 10.50 -23.04 3.35
N TYR A 44 11.65 -23.65 3.16
CA TYR A 44 11.90 -24.54 2.01
C TYR A 44 11.01 -25.78 2.04
N ALA A 45 10.78 -26.39 3.21
CA ALA A 45 9.87 -27.52 3.34
C ALA A 45 8.42 -27.15 3.02
N VAL A 46 7.97 -25.96 3.41
CA VAL A 46 6.65 -25.42 3.02
C VAL A 46 6.61 -25.13 1.51
N LYS A 47 7.68 -24.58 0.96
CA LYS A 47 7.77 -24.32 -0.49
C LYS A 47 7.65 -25.60 -1.32
N ASP A 48 8.20 -26.72 -0.86
CA ASP A 48 8.06 -28.02 -1.55
C ASP A 48 6.58 -28.41 -1.73
N ILE A 49 5.73 -28.14 -0.75
CA ILE A 49 4.29 -28.37 -0.85
C ILE A 49 3.64 -27.41 -1.87
N ILE A 50 4.13 -26.18 -1.95
CA ILE A 50 3.61 -25.14 -2.86
C ILE A 50 3.96 -25.44 -4.32
N ILE A 51 5.15 -25.97 -4.57
CA ILE A 51 5.71 -26.13 -5.92
C ILE A 51 4.82 -26.95 -6.83
N ASP A 52 4.27 -28.06 -6.36
CA ASP A 52 3.41 -28.92 -7.18
C ASP A 52 2.15 -28.17 -7.64
N LYS A 53 1.51 -27.42 -6.74
CA LYS A 53 0.37 -26.57 -7.06
C LYS A 53 0.74 -25.44 -8.02
N TRP A 54 1.93 -24.86 -7.84
CA TRP A 54 2.42 -23.79 -8.71
C TRP A 54 2.66 -24.27 -10.15
N ILE A 55 3.28 -25.45 -10.28
CA ILE A 55 3.45 -26.12 -11.57
C ILE A 55 2.10 -26.46 -12.20
N ALA A 56 1.16 -27.02 -11.43
CA ALA A 56 -0.18 -27.36 -11.91
C ALA A 56 -0.92 -26.11 -12.41
N THR A 57 -0.85 -25.00 -11.67
CA THR A 57 -1.44 -23.71 -12.07
C THR A 57 -0.89 -23.25 -13.42
N HIS A 58 0.43 -23.33 -13.60
CA HIS A 58 1.09 -22.91 -14.84
C HIS A 58 0.63 -23.76 -16.03
N LYS A 59 0.59 -25.08 -15.86
CA LYS A 59 0.10 -26.02 -16.89
C LYS A 59 -1.37 -25.79 -17.23
N GLN A 60 -2.19 -25.50 -16.21
CA GLN A 60 -3.61 -25.21 -16.44
C GLN A 60 -3.79 -23.94 -17.28
N TYR A 61 -3.01 -22.89 -16.96
CA TYR A 61 -3.05 -21.63 -17.73
C TYR A 61 -2.46 -21.78 -19.15
N GLU A 62 -1.55 -22.70 -19.38
CA GLU A 62 -1.06 -23.03 -20.73
C GLU A 62 -2.12 -23.82 -21.52
N LYS A 63 -2.81 -24.76 -20.87
CA LYS A 63 -3.86 -25.58 -21.49
C LYS A 63 -5.09 -24.78 -21.89
N ASP A 64 -5.59 -23.94 -20.99
CA ASP A 64 -6.86 -23.23 -21.16
C ASP A 64 -6.71 -21.87 -21.85
N ASP A 65 -5.52 -21.33 -21.91
CA ASP A 65 -5.20 -19.97 -22.39
C ASP A 65 -6.22 -18.91 -21.94
N PRO A 66 -6.45 -18.76 -20.61
CA PRO A 66 -7.43 -17.80 -20.11
C PRO A 66 -6.94 -16.37 -20.32
N LYS A 67 -7.88 -15.41 -20.30
CA LYS A 67 -7.50 -13.99 -20.20
C LYS A 67 -6.83 -13.75 -18.85
N MET A 68 -5.68 -13.07 -18.87
CA MET A 68 -4.88 -12.77 -17.68
C MET A 68 -4.86 -11.29 -17.37
N VAL A 69 -4.94 -10.95 -16.11
CA VAL A 69 -4.61 -9.61 -15.62
C VAL A 69 -3.16 -9.55 -15.18
N TYR A 70 -2.47 -8.51 -15.63
CA TYR A 70 -1.14 -8.12 -15.17
C TYR A 70 -1.31 -6.87 -14.32
N TYR A 71 -1.25 -7.07 -12.99
CA TYR A 71 -1.43 -6.00 -12.04
C TYR A 71 -0.08 -5.29 -11.82
N MET A 72 0.06 -4.10 -12.40
CA MET A 72 1.30 -3.34 -12.40
C MET A 72 1.32 -2.36 -11.24
N SER A 73 2.26 -2.52 -10.35
CA SER A 73 2.42 -1.65 -9.19
C SER A 73 3.89 -1.37 -8.89
N MET A 74 4.18 -0.13 -8.53
CA MET A 74 5.49 0.28 -8.05
C MET A 74 5.84 -0.38 -6.70
N GLU A 75 4.84 -0.82 -5.95
CA GLU A 75 4.99 -1.41 -4.64
C GLU A 75 4.02 -2.57 -4.38
N PHE A 76 4.51 -3.58 -3.66
CA PHE A 76 3.74 -4.69 -3.12
C PHE A 76 4.13 -4.91 -1.66
N LEU A 77 3.30 -4.43 -0.73
CA LEU A 77 3.56 -4.53 0.70
C LEU A 77 3.09 -5.91 1.23
N MET A 78 3.86 -6.94 0.90
CA MET A 78 3.49 -8.35 1.15
C MET A 78 3.52 -8.72 2.64
N GLY A 79 4.43 -8.17 3.41
CA GLY A 79 4.67 -8.62 4.78
C GLY A 79 5.40 -9.97 4.82
N ARG A 80 5.25 -10.70 5.92
CA ARG A 80 5.81 -12.05 6.09
C ARG A 80 5.00 -13.09 5.32
N ALA A 81 5.66 -14.08 4.76
CA ALA A 81 5.05 -15.08 3.87
C ALA A 81 4.76 -16.42 4.55
N LEU A 82 5.60 -16.91 5.45
CA LEU A 82 5.52 -18.28 5.99
C LEU A 82 4.15 -18.58 6.60
N GLY A 83 3.72 -17.81 7.58
CA GLY A 83 2.44 -18.06 8.27
C GLY A 83 1.24 -17.92 7.35
N ASN A 84 1.23 -16.92 6.48
CA ASN A 84 0.17 -16.71 5.50
C ASN A 84 0.08 -17.87 4.49
N ASN A 85 1.22 -18.39 4.04
CA ASN A 85 1.25 -19.55 3.15
C ASN A 85 0.70 -20.80 3.83
N MET A 86 1.08 -21.07 5.09
CA MET A 86 0.54 -22.19 5.85
C MET A 86 -0.97 -22.11 6.04
N ILE A 87 -1.49 -20.89 6.30
CA ILE A 87 -2.93 -20.65 6.42
C ILE A 87 -3.65 -20.90 5.09
N ASN A 88 -3.14 -20.35 3.98
CA ASN A 88 -3.76 -20.51 2.67
C ASN A 88 -3.66 -21.96 2.14
N LEU A 89 -2.65 -22.71 2.56
CA LEU A 89 -2.55 -24.15 2.33
C LEU A 89 -3.56 -24.95 3.17
N CYS A 90 -4.23 -24.34 4.15
CA CYS A 90 -5.04 -25.02 5.16
C CYS A 90 -4.26 -26.11 5.93
N ALA A 91 -2.98 -25.88 6.20
CA ALA A 91 -2.04 -26.82 6.83
C ALA A 91 -1.33 -26.22 8.05
N TYR A 92 -1.82 -25.11 8.59
CA TYR A 92 -1.14 -24.41 9.69
C TYR A 92 -1.03 -25.29 10.95
N ASP A 93 -2.12 -25.92 11.35
CA ASP A 93 -2.16 -26.71 12.58
C ASP A 93 -1.31 -27.98 12.46
N GLU A 94 -1.38 -28.69 11.33
CA GLU A 94 -0.59 -29.90 11.07
C GLU A 94 0.92 -29.60 11.00
N ILE A 95 1.30 -28.48 10.38
CA ILE A 95 2.71 -28.05 10.33
C ILE A 95 3.19 -27.63 11.72
N LYS A 96 2.35 -26.91 12.47
CA LYS A 96 2.66 -26.55 13.86
C LYS A 96 2.91 -27.79 14.72
N GLU A 97 2.02 -28.81 14.66
CA GLU A 97 2.22 -30.07 15.37
C GLU A 97 3.54 -30.78 14.97
N ALA A 98 3.86 -30.79 13.67
CA ALA A 98 5.12 -31.37 13.19
C ALA A 98 6.34 -30.65 13.75
N LEU A 99 6.28 -29.33 13.87
CA LEU A 99 7.35 -28.50 14.46
C LEU A 99 7.45 -28.71 15.97
N ASP A 100 6.32 -28.76 16.67
CA ASP A 100 6.28 -29.06 18.11
C ASP A 100 6.92 -30.44 18.42
N GLU A 101 6.69 -31.45 17.57
CA GLU A 101 7.34 -32.77 17.69
C GLU A 101 8.86 -32.72 17.45
N LEU A 102 9.35 -31.72 16.72
CA LEU A 102 10.79 -31.46 16.57
C LEU A 102 11.36 -30.56 17.68
N GLY A 103 10.54 -30.15 18.63
CA GLY A 103 10.94 -29.22 19.69
C GLY A 103 11.09 -27.76 19.24
N LEU A 104 10.42 -27.37 18.14
CA LEU A 104 10.49 -26.07 17.53
C LEU A 104 9.20 -25.26 17.76
N ASP A 105 9.31 -24.01 18.21
CA ASP A 105 8.19 -23.12 18.39
C ASP A 105 7.93 -22.32 17.09
N ILE A 106 6.76 -22.49 16.50
CA ILE A 106 6.35 -21.80 15.28
C ILE A 106 6.40 -20.28 15.41
N ASN A 107 6.05 -19.73 16.57
CA ASN A 107 6.06 -18.28 16.78
C ASN A 107 7.49 -17.73 16.73
N VAL A 108 8.45 -18.44 17.32
CA VAL A 108 9.86 -18.07 17.26
C VAL A 108 10.39 -18.14 15.82
N ILE A 109 9.94 -19.13 15.06
CA ILE A 109 10.34 -19.32 13.64
C ILE A 109 9.75 -18.19 12.78
N GLU A 110 8.46 -17.88 12.91
CA GLU A 110 7.82 -16.80 12.16
C GLU A 110 8.46 -15.43 12.46
N ASP A 111 8.90 -15.19 13.70
CA ASP A 111 9.57 -13.95 14.10
C ASP A 111 10.95 -13.76 13.46
N GLN A 112 11.55 -14.79 12.89
CA GLN A 112 12.82 -14.67 12.16
C GLN A 112 12.63 -14.10 10.75
N GLU A 113 11.42 -14.18 10.19
CA GLU A 113 11.15 -13.68 8.84
C GLU A 113 11.13 -12.16 8.79
N PRO A 114 11.97 -11.51 7.98
CA PRO A 114 11.83 -10.09 7.73
C PRO A 114 10.59 -9.81 6.89
N ASP A 115 9.92 -8.68 7.15
CA ASP A 115 8.91 -8.21 6.19
C ASP A 115 9.58 -7.93 4.85
N ALA A 116 8.97 -8.34 3.74
CA ALA A 116 9.47 -8.02 2.41
C ALA A 116 9.35 -6.50 2.19
N ALA A 117 10.49 -5.83 2.00
CA ALA A 117 10.57 -4.37 1.89
C ALA A 117 10.17 -3.87 0.47
N LEU A 118 9.14 -4.44 -0.12
CA LEU A 118 8.66 -4.16 -1.47
C LEU A 118 7.54 -3.12 -1.53
N GLY A 119 7.20 -2.50 -0.42
CA GLY A 119 6.11 -1.52 -0.35
C GLY A 119 6.23 -0.58 0.84
N ASN A 120 5.43 0.48 0.81
CA ASN A 120 5.46 1.55 1.81
C ASN A 120 4.13 1.70 2.58
N GLY A 121 3.00 1.71 1.89
CA GLY A 121 1.73 2.07 2.51
C GLY A 121 0.50 1.42 1.87
N GLY A 122 -0.60 2.19 1.86
CA GLY A 122 -1.91 1.71 1.43
C GLY A 122 -1.95 1.16 0.02
N LEU A 123 -1.29 1.82 -0.93
CA LEU A 123 -1.24 1.39 -2.33
C LEU A 123 -0.56 0.01 -2.47
N GLY A 124 0.59 -0.17 -1.82
CA GLY A 124 1.32 -1.45 -1.85
C GLY A 124 0.60 -2.57 -1.11
N ARG A 125 -0.05 -2.26 0.02
CA ARG A 125 -0.82 -3.28 0.75
C ARG A 125 -2.08 -3.68 0.00
N LEU A 126 -2.74 -2.74 -0.69
CA LEU A 126 -3.86 -3.04 -1.56
C LEU A 126 -3.46 -4.04 -2.66
N ALA A 127 -2.35 -3.77 -3.34
CA ALA A 127 -1.80 -4.67 -4.35
C ALA A 127 -1.57 -6.08 -3.80
N ALA A 128 -1.01 -6.20 -2.59
CA ALA A 128 -0.80 -7.47 -1.92
C ALA A 128 -2.12 -8.18 -1.56
N CYS A 129 -3.11 -7.47 -1.05
CA CYS A 129 -4.45 -8.02 -0.78
C CYS A 129 -5.14 -8.50 -2.07
N PHE A 130 -4.98 -7.76 -3.16
CA PHE A 130 -5.55 -8.13 -4.46
C PHE A 130 -4.93 -9.41 -5.02
N MET A 131 -3.62 -9.60 -4.86
CA MET A 131 -2.97 -10.84 -5.26
C MET A 131 -3.51 -12.05 -4.48
N ASP A 132 -3.69 -11.93 -3.16
CA ASP A 132 -4.31 -12.95 -2.31
C ASP A 132 -5.73 -13.29 -2.77
N SER A 133 -6.54 -12.27 -3.02
CA SER A 133 -7.93 -12.45 -3.47
C SER A 133 -8.04 -13.02 -4.89
N LEU A 134 -7.18 -12.61 -5.81
CA LEU A 134 -7.13 -13.17 -7.17
C LEU A 134 -6.88 -14.67 -7.14
N ALA A 135 -5.92 -15.13 -6.35
CA ALA A 135 -5.62 -16.55 -6.19
C ALA A 135 -6.76 -17.31 -5.47
N THR A 136 -7.32 -16.73 -4.41
CA THR A 136 -8.42 -17.34 -3.65
C THR A 136 -9.70 -17.50 -4.51
N LEU A 137 -9.97 -16.54 -5.39
CA LEU A 137 -11.10 -16.56 -6.31
C LEU A 137 -10.82 -17.31 -7.62
N GLU A 138 -9.62 -17.87 -7.76
CA GLU A 138 -9.18 -18.66 -8.92
C GLU A 138 -9.14 -17.86 -10.24
N TYR A 139 -8.80 -16.56 -10.15
CA TYR A 139 -8.57 -15.71 -11.33
C TYR A 139 -7.10 -15.74 -11.78
N PRO A 140 -6.85 -15.92 -13.09
CA PRO A 140 -5.50 -15.89 -13.65
C PRO A 140 -4.88 -14.50 -13.57
N ALA A 141 -3.76 -14.39 -12.87
CA ALA A 141 -3.11 -13.10 -12.65
C ALA A 141 -1.60 -13.20 -12.46
N TYR A 142 -0.91 -12.13 -12.85
CA TYR A 142 0.45 -11.82 -12.45
C TYR A 142 0.49 -10.47 -11.73
N GLY A 143 1.19 -10.39 -10.60
CA GLY A 143 1.66 -9.11 -10.08
C GLY A 143 2.98 -8.76 -10.77
N CYS A 144 3.18 -7.48 -11.13
CA CYS A 144 4.39 -7.02 -11.81
C CYS A 144 4.97 -5.82 -11.05
N GLY A 145 6.21 -5.95 -10.58
CA GLY A 145 6.90 -4.93 -9.79
C GLY A 145 8.41 -5.03 -9.87
N ILE A 146 9.09 -4.39 -8.94
CA ILE A 146 10.56 -4.35 -8.84
C ILE A 146 11.02 -5.15 -7.62
N ARG A 147 12.10 -5.91 -7.78
CA ARG A 147 12.79 -6.61 -6.69
C ARG A 147 13.76 -5.65 -5.99
N TYR A 148 13.22 -4.79 -5.13
CA TYR A 148 14.06 -3.86 -4.39
C TYR A 148 14.98 -4.59 -3.41
N LYS A 149 16.26 -4.22 -3.41
CA LYS A 149 17.25 -4.78 -2.50
C LYS A 149 17.06 -4.31 -1.06
N TYR A 150 16.77 -3.01 -0.91
CA TYR A 150 16.53 -2.37 0.38
C TYR A 150 15.09 -1.87 0.53
N GLY A 151 14.39 -1.68 -0.61
CA GLY A 151 13.00 -1.24 -0.65
C GLY A 151 12.73 0.07 0.07
N MET A 152 11.71 0.05 0.93
CA MET A 152 11.43 1.16 1.84
C MET A 152 12.38 1.08 3.04
N PHE A 153 12.92 2.23 3.45
CA PHE A 153 13.84 2.31 4.58
C PHE A 153 13.25 1.71 5.87
N LYS A 154 14.10 1.16 6.71
CA LYS A 154 13.81 0.87 8.11
C LYS A 154 13.88 2.18 8.89
N GLN A 155 12.88 2.45 9.71
CA GLN A 155 12.86 3.62 10.58
C GLN A 155 13.47 3.28 11.93
N GLU A 156 14.46 4.08 12.34
CA GLU A 156 14.93 4.13 13.71
C GLU A 156 14.56 5.48 14.32
N ILE A 157 14.28 5.48 15.62
CA ILE A 157 14.04 6.71 16.38
C ILE A 157 15.26 6.97 17.27
N LYS A 158 15.98 8.08 17.00
CA LYS A 158 17.14 8.52 17.79
C LYS A 158 16.89 9.91 18.32
N ASP A 159 16.90 10.05 19.63
CA ASP A 159 16.58 11.32 20.32
C ASP A 159 15.22 11.92 19.87
N GLY A 160 14.25 11.05 19.57
CA GLY A 160 12.94 11.44 19.08
C GLY A 160 12.86 11.75 17.58
N TYR A 161 13.98 11.76 16.85
CA TYR A 161 14.02 11.98 15.41
C TYR A 161 13.89 10.68 14.63
N GLN A 162 13.17 10.73 13.50
CA GLN A 162 13.25 9.66 12.52
C GLN A 162 14.64 9.66 11.87
N VAL A 163 15.26 8.49 11.87
CA VAL A 163 16.49 8.20 11.12
C VAL A 163 16.18 7.07 10.14
N GLU A 164 16.46 7.30 8.86
CA GLU A 164 16.28 6.31 7.81
C GLU A 164 17.56 5.47 7.69
N VAL A 165 17.40 4.14 7.78
CA VAL A 165 18.49 3.19 7.57
C VAL A 165 18.08 2.15 6.51
N PRO A 166 19.03 1.55 5.79
CA PRO A 166 18.71 0.52 4.81
C PRO A 166 18.02 -0.68 5.47
N ASP A 167 16.94 -1.16 4.85
CA ASP A 167 16.29 -2.42 5.26
C ASP A 167 16.84 -3.57 4.42
N ASN A 168 17.86 -4.26 4.94
CA ASN A 168 18.54 -5.35 4.24
C ASN A 168 17.73 -6.66 4.37
N TRP A 169 16.49 -6.66 3.93
CA TRP A 169 15.57 -7.79 4.05
C TRP A 169 16.00 -9.05 3.26
N LEU A 170 16.84 -8.87 2.24
CA LEU A 170 17.39 -9.97 1.41
C LEU A 170 18.76 -10.48 1.88
N LYS A 171 19.23 -10.06 3.05
CA LYS A 171 20.56 -10.44 3.58
C LYS A 171 20.80 -11.95 3.55
N ASP A 172 19.81 -12.72 3.98
CA ASP A 172 19.86 -14.18 4.04
C ASP A 172 19.07 -14.85 2.89
N GLY A 173 18.72 -14.07 1.85
CA GLY A 173 17.90 -14.52 0.72
C GLY A 173 16.40 -14.59 1.07
N ASN A 174 15.59 -14.86 0.04
CA ASN A 174 14.15 -15.12 0.19
C ASN A 174 13.86 -16.57 -0.19
N PRO A 175 13.51 -17.47 0.75
CA PRO A 175 13.32 -18.88 0.46
C PRO A 175 12.17 -19.15 -0.52
N PHE A 176 11.19 -18.23 -0.62
CA PHE A 176 10.01 -18.42 -1.47
C PHE A 176 10.20 -17.95 -2.92
N GLU A 177 11.18 -17.13 -3.22
CA GLU A 177 11.40 -16.67 -4.60
C GLU A 177 12.09 -17.70 -5.47
N ILE A 178 11.81 -17.66 -6.77
CA ILE A 178 12.50 -18.45 -7.80
C ILE A 178 12.97 -17.52 -8.91
N LYS A 179 14.28 -17.50 -9.16
CA LYS A 179 14.88 -16.77 -10.29
C LYS A 179 14.50 -17.46 -11.60
N ARG A 180 13.95 -16.71 -12.55
CA ARG A 180 13.53 -17.20 -13.88
C ARG A 180 14.44 -16.64 -14.96
N SER A 181 15.67 -17.12 -15.02
CA SER A 181 16.72 -16.63 -15.93
C SER A 181 16.38 -16.79 -17.42
N GLU A 182 15.45 -17.67 -17.76
CA GLU A 182 14.94 -17.89 -19.11
C GLU A 182 14.07 -16.76 -19.65
N TYR A 183 13.57 -15.85 -18.78
CA TYR A 183 12.70 -14.73 -19.14
C TYR A 183 13.42 -13.38 -18.98
N ARG A 184 14.56 -13.22 -19.64
CA ARG A 184 15.40 -12.02 -19.60
C ARG A 184 14.98 -11.04 -20.69
N TYR A 185 14.89 -9.75 -20.34
CA TYR A 185 14.53 -8.71 -21.31
C TYR A 185 15.49 -7.53 -21.21
N GLU A 186 15.90 -7.02 -22.36
CA GLU A 186 16.68 -5.78 -22.44
C GLU A 186 15.73 -4.57 -22.33
N VAL A 187 16.13 -3.60 -21.49
CA VAL A 187 15.44 -2.31 -21.33
C VAL A 187 16.41 -1.19 -21.64
N LYS A 188 16.03 -0.32 -22.59
CA LYS A 188 16.89 0.71 -23.17
C LYS A 188 16.59 2.09 -22.62
N PHE A 189 17.62 2.88 -22.36
CA PHE A 189 17.53 4.25 -21.87
C PHE A 189 18.44 5.19 -22.66
N GLY A 190 17.94 6.40 -22.93
CA GLY A 190 18.75 7.44 -23.58
C GLY A 190 18.98 7.20 -25.06
N GLY A 191 20.03 7.80 -25.58
CA GLY A 191 20.33 7.78 -27.00
C GLY A 191 19.39 8.68 -27.82
N TYR A 192 19.22 8.35 -29.07
CA TYR A 192 18.33 9.05 -29.99
C TYR A 192 17.60 8.07 -30.92
N VAL A 193 16.55 8.54 -31.55
CA VAL A 193 15.76 7.73 -32.51
C VAL A 193 16.14 8.11 -33.91
N ARG A 194 16.61 7.14 -34.69
CA ARG A 194 16.78 7.26 -36.13
C ARG A 194 15.56 6.67 -36.82
N SER A 195 14.95 7.44 -37.69
CA SER A 195 13.88 6.95 -38.58
C SER A 195 14.41 6.74 -40.00
N TYR A 196 13.93 5.69 -40.66
CA TYR A 196 14.19 5.41 -42.04
C TYR A 196 12.99 4.71 -42.68
N ARG A 197 12.84 4.86 -43.98
CA ARG A 197 11.79 4.15 -44.70
C ARG A 197 12.34 2.80 -45.18
N ASP A 198 11.69 1.73 -44.77
CA ASP A 198 12.04 0.38 -45.25
C ASP A 198 11.57 0.21 -46.68
N GLU A 199 12.52 -0.03 -47.61
CA GLU A 199 12.23 -0.17 -49.04
C GLU A 199 11.35 -1.38 -49.40
N LYS A 200 11.38 -2.44 -48.55
CA LYS A 200 10.61 -3.68 -48.82
C LYS A 200 9.16 -3.55 -48.38
N THR A 201 8.92 -2.92 -47.28
CA THR A 201 7.55 -2.79 -46.71
C THR A 201 6.91 -1.44 -46.95
N GLY A 202 7.70 -0.43 -47.32
CA GLY A 202 7.26 0.95 -47.53
C GLY A 202 6.89 1.66 -46.20
N ARG A 203 7.29 1.10 -45.07
CA ARG A 203 6.98 1.62 -43.74
C ARG A 203 8.11 2.48 -43.19
N ASP A 204 7.72 3.43 -42.37
CA ASP A 204 8.67 4.18 -41.55
C ASP A 204 9.08 3.33 -40.34
N MET A 205 10.39 3.11 -40.23
CA MET A 205 11.01 2.32 -39.17
C MET A 205 11.69 3.25 -38.19
N PHE A 206 11.64 2.89 -36.92
CA PHE A 206 12.23 3.67 -35.83
C PHE A 206 13.20 2.79 -35.05
N VAL A 207 14.44 3.24 -34.96
CA VAL A 207 15.52 2.51 -34.28
C VAL A 207 16.16 3.44 -33.27
N GLN A 208 16.24 2.98 -32.03
CA GLN A 208 16.96 3.69 -30.96
C GLN A 208 18.45 3.36 -31.06
N GLU A 209 19.29 4.39 -31.13
CA GLU A 209 20.75 4.28 -31.26
C GLU A 209 21.44 5.02 -30.12
N ASP A 210 22.70 4.65 -29.83
CA ASP A 210 23.55 5.24 -28.78
C ASP A 210 22.89 5.22 -27.38
N TYR A 211 22.11 4.17 -27.11
CA TYR A 211 21.43 3.97 -25.84
C TYR A 211 22.32 3.21 -24.83
N ARG A 212 21.97 3.34 -23.57
CA ARG A 212 22.42 2.43 -22.50
C ARG A 212 21.29 1.45 -22.20
N SER A 213 21.61 0.22 -21.82
CA SER A 213 20.61 -0.77 -21.47
C SER A 213 20.97 -1.56 -20.23
N VAL A 214 19.96 -2.12 -19.62
CA VAL A 214 20.07 -3.11 -18.55
C VAL A 214 19.27 -4.34 -18.91
N ILE A 215 19.63 -5.47 -18.32
CA ILE A 215 18.89 -6.72 -18.49
C ILE A 215 17.97 -6.90 -17.28
N ALA A 216 16.67 -6.95 -17.53
CA ALA A 216 15.67 -7.27 -16.53
C ALA A 216 15.55 -8.79 -16.37
N VAL A 217 15.70 -9.30 -15.15
CA VAL A 217 15.62 -10.72 -14.83
C VAL A 217 14.55 -10.93 -13.76
N PRO A 218 13.50 -11.74 -14.03
CA PRO A 218 12.40 -11.87 -13.08
C PRO A 218 12.70 -12.91 -11.99
N TYR A 219 12.16 -12.60 -10.82
CA TYR A 219 12.03 -13.51 -9.69
C TYR A 219 10.54 -13.67 -9.40
N ASP A 220 10.06 -14.90 -9.35
CA ASP A 220 8.68 -15.22 -9.06
C ASP A 220 8.51 -15.60 -7.59
N ILE A 221 7.53 -14.98 -6.94
CA ILE A 221 7.08 -15.29 -5.57
C ILE A 221 5.69 -15.90 -5.66
N PRO A 222 5.42 -17.06 -5.01
CA PRO A 222 4.12 -17.69 -5.07
C PRO A 222 3.10 -16.92 -4.24
N VAL A 223 1.90 -16.77 -4.79
CA VAL A 223 0.73 -16.21 -4.10
C VAL A 223 -0.39 -17.24 -4.12
N LEU A 224 -0.66 -17.83 -2.97
CA LEU A 224 -1.57 -18.95 -2.81
C LEU A 224 -3.02 -18.51 -2.64
N GLY A 225 -3.93 -19.21 -3.29
CA GLY A 225 -5.35 -19.16 -2.94
C GLY A 225 -5.65 -19.96 -1.66
N TYR A 226 -6.61 -19.50 -0.88
CA TYR A 226 -7.03 -20.17 0.34
C TYR A 226 -7.83 -21.46 0.02
N GLY A 227 -7.32 -22.59 0.46
CA GLY A 227 -8.03 -23.89 0.38
C GLY A 227 -8.29 -24.38 -1.05
N ASN A 228 -7.55 -23.89 -2.04
CA ASN A 228 -7.64 -24.35 -3.44
C ASN A 228 -6.25 -24.70 -3.99
N ASN A 229 -6.14 -24.97 -5.29
CA ASN A 229 -4.89 -25.36 -5.93
C ASN A 229 -4.23 -24.21 -6.72
N THR A 230 -4.83 -23.03 -6.71
CA THR A 230 -4.32 -21.88 -7.47
C THR A 230 -3.13 -21.26 -6.76
N VAL A 231 -2.04 -21.13 -7.48
CA VAL A 231 -0.84 -20.39 -7.07
C VAL A 231 -0.47 -19.43 -8.18
N ASN A 232 -0.86 -18.16 -8.04
CA ASN A 232 -0.44 -17.09 -8.94
C ASN A 232 0.98 -16.63 -8.61
N SER A 233 1.59 -15.87 -9.51
CA SER A 233 2.95 -15.36 -9.34
C SER A 233 2.96 -13.85 -9.14
N LEU A 234 3.68 -13.40 -8.12
CA LEU A 234 4.20 -12.05 -8.05
C LEU A 234 5.56 -12.04 -8.73
N ARG A 235 5.63 -11.45 -9.92
CA ARG A 235 6.85 -11.34 -10.71
C ARG A 235 7.52 -10.00 -10.48
N ILE A 236 8.66 -10.04 -9.83
CA ILE A 236 9.46 -8.86 -9.52
C ILE A 236 10.78 -8.89 -10.29
N TRP A 237 11.14 -7.77 -10.89
CA TRP A 237 12.28 -7.66 -11.79
C TRP A 237 13.51 -7.15 -11.08
N ASP A 238 14.61 -7.89 -11.20
CA ASP A 238 15.96 -7.46 -10.85
C ASP A 238 16.69 -6.94 -12.09
N ALA A 239 17.69 -6.09 -11.91
CA ALA A 239 18.48 -5.51 -12.98
C ALA A 239 19.90 -6.07 -12.99
N GLU A 240 20.32 -6.59 -14.13
CA GLU A 240 21.69 -7.02 -14.39
C GLU A 240 22.32 -6.16 -15.48
N PRO A 241 23.65 -5.90 -15.44
CA PRO A 241 24.33 -5.19 -16.52
C PRO A 241 24.41 -6.06 -17.78
N VAL A 242 24.52 -5.43 -18.94
CA VAL A 242 24.81 -6.14 -20.20
C VAL A 242 26.20 -6.73 -20.14
N ASN A 243 27.18 -5.96 -19.69
CA ASN A 243 28.56 -6.40 -19.46
C ASN A 243 28.84 -6.37 -17.97
N THR A 244 29.04 -7.52 -17.37
CA THR A 244 29.22 -7.67 -15.91
C THR A 244 30.50 -7.06 -15.38
N PHE A 245 31.56 -7.01 -16.20
CA PHE A 245 32.87 -6.56 -15.73
C PHE A 245 33.78 -6.11 -16.88
N ASN A 246 34.34 -4.92 -16.76
CA ASN A 246 35.30 -4.42 -17.75
C ASN A 246 36.74 -4.74 -17.32
N LEU A 247 37.24 -5.87 -17.76
CA LEU A 247 38.59 -6.35 -17.40
C LEU A 247 39.71 -5.39 -17.84
N ASN A 248 39.55 -4.73 -19.02
CA ASN A 248 40.53 -3.76 -19.48
C ASN A 248 40.66 -2.53 -18.57
N SER A 249 39.55 -2.05 -18.03
CA SER A 249 39.56 -0.94 -17.06
C SER A 249 40.17 -1.40 -15.74
N PHE A 250 39.86 -2.62 -15.31
CA PHE A 250 40.40 -3.21 -14.08
C PHE A 250 41.93 -3.36 -14.15
N ASP A 251 42.43 -3.91 -15.26
CA ASP A 251 43.86 -4.11 -15.48
C ASP A 251 44.64 -2.79 -15.54
N LYS A 252 43.99 -1.68 -15.90
CA LYS A 252 44.54 -0.32 -15.87
C LYS A 252 44.46 0.37 -14.51
N GLY A 253 43.92 -0.31 -13.50
CA GLY A 253 43.70 0.25 -12.15
C GLY A 253 42.46 1.14 -12.00
N ASP A 254 41.62 1.24 -13.03
CA ASP A 254 40.36 1.99 -12.98
C ASP A 254 39.22 1.07 -12.50
N TYR A 255 39.25 0.77 -11.21
CA TYR A 255 38.32 -0.18 -10.58
C TYR A 255 36.89 0.32 -10.57
N GLN A 256 36.65 1.65 -10.49
CA GLN A 256 35.30 2.22 -10.51
C GLN A 256 34.67 2.05 -11.90
N LYS A 257 35.44 2.33 -12.95
CA LYS A 257 34.96 2.16 -14.32
C LYS A 257 34.77 0.68 -14.68
N ALA A 258 35.50 -0.23 -14.05
CA ALA A 258 35.36 -1.65 -14.28
C ALA A 258 33.98 -2.19 -13.85
N ILE A 259 33.29 -1.55 -12.89
CA ILE A 259 31.98 -1.92 -12.35
C ILE A 259 30.89 -0.86 -12.59
N GLU A 260 31.13 0.12 -13.46
CA GLU A 260 30.21 1.24 -13.70
C GLU A 260 28.83 0.76 -14.18
N GLU A 261 28.80 -0.15 -15.16
CA GLU A 261 27.53 -0.69 -15.68
C GLU A 261 26.78 -1.50 -14.63
N GLU A 262 27.49 -2.25 -13.79
CA GLU A 262 26.89 -2.98 -12.68
C GLU A 262 26.24 -2.04 -11.66
N ASN A 263 26.92 -0.93 -11.32
CA ASN A 263 26.38 0.07 -10.38
C ASN A 263 25.16 0.78 -10.96
N LEU A 264 25.16 1.12 -12.25
CA LEU A 264 24.02 1.74 -12.92
C LEU A 264 22.79 0.82 -12.93
N ALA A 265 22.98 -0.47 -13.18
CA ALA A 265 21.90 -1.46 -13.08
C ALA A 265 21.38 -1.59 -11.65
N LYS A 266 22.25 -1.73 -10.67
CA LYS A 266 21.89 -1.87 -9.25
C LYS A 266 21.08 -0.67 -8.73
N ASN A 267 21.44 0.55 -9.09
CA ASN A 267 20.74 1.75 -8.63
C ASN A 267 19.24 1.71 -8.94
N ILE A 268 18.83 1.09 -10.04
CA ILE A 268 17.41 1.02 -10.45
C ILE A 268 16.60 0.20 -9.43
N VAL A 269 17.18 -0.83 -8.82
CA VAL A 269 16.49 -1.81 -7.98
C VAL A 269 16.87 -1.75 -6.50
N GLU A 270 17.52 -0.70 -6.03
CA GLU A 270 17.95 -0.61 -4.63
C GLU A 270 16.86 -0.08 -3.71
N VAL A 271 16.28 1.07 -4.02
CA VAL A 271 15.41 1.82 -3.11
C VAL A 271 14.06 2.14 -3.74
N LEU A 272 12.98 1.89 -3.01
CA LEU A 272 11.64 2.33 -3.35
C LEU A 272 11.49 3.83 -3.05
N TYR A 273 10.96 4.59 -3.99
CA TYR A 273 10.78 6.04 -3.89
C TYR A 273 12.05 6.79 -3.48
N PRO A 274 13.12 6.75 -4.30
CA PRO A 274 14.28 7.58 -4.07
C PRO A 274 13.89 9.06 -3.95
N ASN A 275 14.66 9.82 -3.14
CA ASN A 275 14.43 11.25 -2.96
C ASN A 275 14.48 11.98 -4.30
N ASP A 276 13.39 12.62 -4.68
CA ASP A 276 13.20 13.33 -5.95
C ASP A 276 13.22 14.85 -5.84
N ASN A 277 13.75 15.39 -4.76
CA ASN A 277 14.00 16.83 -4.60
C ASN A 277 15.07 17.36 -5.55
N ASN A 278 15.78 16.47 -6.23
CA ASN A 278 16.81 16.80 -7.23
C ASN A 278 16.56 16.05 -8.55
N TYR A 279 17.24 16.52 -9.59
CA TYR A 279 17.10 15.98 -10.95
C TYR A 279 17.46 14.49 -11.05
N ALA A 280 18.57 14.08 -10.41
CA ALA A 280 19.03 12.69 -10.45
C ALA A 280 18.01 11.72 -9.82
N GLY A 281 17.38 12.13 -8.73
CA GLY A 281 16.32 11.34 -8.09
C GLY A 281 15.06 11.23 -8.96
N LYS A 282 14.66 12.31 -9.63
CA LYS A 282 13.55 12.28 -10.61
C LYS A 282 13.86 11.34 -11.77
N GLU A 283 15.05 11.44 -12.33
CA GLU A 283 15.50 10.55 -13.41
C GLU A 283 15.49 9.09 -12.98
N LEU A 284 15.98 8.78 -11.78
CA LEU A 284 15.99 7.42 -11.25
C LEU A 284 14.57 6.87 -11.08
N ARG A 285 13.62 7.67 -10.58
CA ARG A 285 12.22 7.25 -10.47
C ARG A 285 11.59 6.93 -11.82
N LEU A 286 11.85 7.74 -12.84
CA LEU A 286 11.36 7.45 -14.20
C LEU A 286 12.02 6.20 -14.79
N LYS A 287 13.32 5.98 -14.54
CA LYS A 287 14.01 4.74 -14.91
C LYS A 287 13.36 3.51 -14.27
N GLN A 288 13.05 3.58 -12.98
CA GLN A 288 12.39 2.48 -12.27
C GLN A 288 11.04 2.12 -12.90
N GLN A 289 10.23 3.13 -13.20
CA GLN A 289 8.92 2.94 -13.80
C GLN A 289 9.03 2.27 -15.18
N TYR A 290 9.86 2.80 -16.05
CA TYR A 290 10.04 2.22 -17.39
C TYR A 290 10.69 0.83 -17.35
N PHE A 291 11.62 0.61 -16.43
CA PHE A 291 12.31 -0.66 -16.26
C PHE A 291 11.35 -1.83 -16.04
N PHE A 292 10.54 -1.80 -15.00
CA PHE A 292 9.64 -2.92 -14.70
C PHE A 292 8.46 -3.01 -15.67
N VAL A 293 7.98 -1.87 -16.14
CA VAL A 293 6.87 -1.81 -17.12
C VAL A 293 7.30 -2.40 -18.44
N SER A 294 8.44 -1.99 -18.99
CA SER A 294 8.94 -2.49 -20.27
C SER A 294 9.17 -4.01 -20.21
N ALA A 295 9.84 -4.50 -19.17
CA ALA A 295 10.06 -5.93 -18.98
C ALA A 295 8.74 -6.72 -18.87
N SER A 296 7.78 -6.21 -18.13
CA SER A 296 6.49 -6.85 -17.91
C SER A 296 5.65 -6.90 -19.21
N VAL A 297 5.60 -5.79 -19.94
CA VAL A 297 4.85 -5.71 -21.20
C VAL A 297 5.49 -6.59 -22.29
N GLN A 298 6.83 -6.55 -22.44
CA GLN A 298 7.55 -7.44 -23.36
C GLN A 298 7.22 -8.90 -23.06
N ARG A 299 7.29 -9.32 -21.82
CA ARG A 299 7.02 -10.71 -21.41
C ARG A 299 5.57 -11.11 -21.66
N ALA A 300 4.61 -10.24 -21.35
CA ALA A 300 3.18 -10.53 -21.56
C ALA A 300 2.86 -10.69 -23.05
N VAL A 301 3.42 -9.84 -23.89
CA VAL A 301 3.24 -9.92 -25.36
C VAL A 301 3.91 -11.19 -25.92
N ASP A 302 5.13 -11.52 -25.48
CA ASP A 302 5.82 -12.73 -25.94
C ASP A 302 5.08 -14.01 -25.53
N ARG A 303 4.57 -14.07 -24.29
CA ARG A 303 3.73 -15.20 -23.86
C ARG A 303 2.49 -15.32 -24.74
N TYR A 304 1.79 -14.22 -24.97
CA TYR A 304 0.62 -14.22 -25.83
C TYR A 304 0.95 -14.70 -27.25
N LYS A 305 2.03 -14.18 -27.85
CA LYS A 305 2.47 -14.59 -29.20
C LYS A 305 2.79 -16.07 -29.29
N SER A 306 3.45 -16.63 -28.27
CA SER A 306 3.80 -18.06 -28.25
C SER A 306 2.58 -18.98 -28.25
N MET A 307 1.45 -18.52 -27.72
CA MET A 307 0.19 -19.27 -27.66
C MET A 307 -0.77 -18.97 -28.81
N ASN A 308 -0.54 -17.86 -29.55
CA ASN A 308 -1.45 -17.37 -30.59
C ASN A 308 -0.76 -17.22 -31.97
N ASN A 309 0.12 -18.14 -32.31
CA ASN A 309 0.82 -18.22 -33.62
C ASN A 309 1.52 -16.93 -34.05
N GLY A 310 1.98 -16.13 -33.10
CA GLY A 310 2.70 -14.87 -33.35
C GLY A 310 1.82 -13.67 -33.71
N ASP A 311 0.50 -13.82 -33.81
CA ASP A 311 -0.43 -12.72 -34.06
C ASP A 311 -0.69 -11.89 -32.80
N VAL A 312 -0.64 -10.56 -32.90
CA VAL A 312 -0.88 -9.62 -31.77
C VAL A 312 -2.23 -8.89 -31.87
N LYS A 313 -2.98 -9.06 -32.96
CA LYS A 313 -4.21 -8.30 -33.25
C LYS A 313 -5.33 -8.50 -32.23
N ASN A 314 -5.36 -9.66 -31.59
CA ASN A 314 -6.36 -9.99 -30.58
C ASN A 314 -5.80 -9.98 -29.14
N LEU A 315 -4.67 -9.34 -28.90
CA LEU A 315 -4.00 -9.27 -27.60
C LEU A 315 -4.98 -8.89 -26.46
N TYR A 316 -5.82 -7.89 -26.68
CA TYR A 316 -6.78 -7.40 -25.69
C TYR A 316 -7.81 -8.43 -25.22
N LYS A 317 -8.02 -9.49 -25.99
CA LYS A 317 -8.92 -10.59 -25.58
C LYS A 317 -8.31 -11.50 -24.51
N LYS A 318 -6.99 -11.51 -24.39
CA LYS A 318 -6.23 -12.42 -23.50
C LYS A 318 -5.35 -11.69 -22.49
N VAL A 319 -5.15 -10.40 -22.64
CA VAL A 319 -4.25 -9.59 -21.78
C VAL A 319 -4.95 -8.31 -21.37
N THR A 320 -4.88 -7.99 -20.08
CA THR A 320 -5.21 -6.66 -19.58
C THR A 320 -4.12 -6.22 -18.59
N PHE A 321 -3.67 -4.97 -18.74
CA PHE A 321 -2.75 -4.32 -17.80
C PHE A 321 -3.53 -3.37 -16.92
N GLN A 322 -3.53 -3.64 -15.61
CA GLN A 322 -4.11 -2.72 -14.64
C GLN A 322 -3.00 -1.83 -14.07
N LEU A 323 -3.15 -0.53 -14.29
CA LEU A 323 -2.24 0.49 -13.76
C LEU A 323 -2.64 0.88 -12.35
N ASN A 324 -1.83 0.47 -11.36
CA ASN A 324 -2.04 0.86 -9.98
C ASN A 324 -1.42 2.24 -9.74
N ASP A 325 -2.26 3.28 -9.75
CA ASP A 325 -1.89 4.68 -9.86
C ASP A 325 -1.22 5.02 -11.22
N THR A 326 -0.56 6.17 -11.32
CA THR A 326 0.10 6.65 -12.55
C THR A 326 1.50 6.06 -12.75
N HIS A 327 2.07 5.41 -11.76
CA HIS A 327 3.43 4.89 -11.79
C HIS A 327 3.73 4.00 -13.02
N PRO A 328 2.81 3.11 -13.43
CA PRO A 328 3.06 2.27 -14.61
C PRO A 328 2.53 2.85 -15.93
N THR A 329 2.16 4.10 -16.00
CA THR A 329 1.47 4.68 -17.19
C THR A 329 2.30 4.64 -18.47
N VAL A 330 3.62 4.58 -18.38
CA VAL A 330 4.48 4.37 -19.57
C VAL A 330 4.17 3.07 -20.32
N ALA A 331 3.41 2.15 -19.72
CA ALA A 331 2.91 0.93 -20.35
C ALA A 331 2.11 1.23 -21.63
N VAL A 332 1.40 2.34 -21.68
CA VAL A 332 0.63 2.77 -22.85
C VAL A 332 1.55 2.95 -24.07
N ALA A 333 2.57 3.78 -23.92
CA ALA A 333 3.51 4.05 -25.02
C ALA A 333 4.44 2.85 -25.28
N GLU A 334 4.81 2.08 -24.26
CA GLU A 334 5.61 0.87 -24.45
C GLU A 334 4.85 -0.21 -25.24
N LEU A 335 3.58 -0.41 -24.96
CA LEU A 335 2.75 -1.33 -25.72
C LEU A 335 2.61 -0.86 -27.18
N MET A 336 2.39 0.44 -27.39
CA MET A 336 2.37 1.03 -28.74
C MET A 336 3.69 0.77 -29.49
N ARG A 337 4.83 0.99 -28.81
CA ARG A 337 6.16 0.73 -29.39
C ARG A 337 6.31 -0.73 -29.83
N ILE A 338 5.96 -1.67 -28.97
CA ILE A 338 6.06 -3.10 -29.26
C ILE A 338 5.15 -3.49 -30.42
N LEU A 339 3.91 -2.99 -30.44
CA LEU A 339 2.95 -3.30 -31.51
C LEU A 339 3.40 -2.73 -32.86
N MET A 340 3.90 -1.49 -32.87
CA MET A 340 4.29 -0.82 -34.10
C MET A 340 5.70 -1.21 -34.55
N ASP A 341 6.70 -1.00 -33.70
CA ASP A 341 8.11 -1.10 -34.08
C ASP A 341 8.59 -2.56 -34.17
N GLU A 342 8.07 -3.46 -33.32
CA GLU A 342 8.49 -4.87 -33.30
C GLU A 342 7.52 -5.80 -34.05
N ASN A 343 6.22 -5.44 -34.11
CA ASN A 343 5.20 -6.29 -34.75
C ASN A 343 4.59 -5.67 -36.03
N GLY A 344 5.03 -4.49 -36.42
CA GLY A 344 4.70 -3.89 -37.71
C GLY A 344 3.25 -3.44 -37.90
N LEU A 345 2.51 -3.16 -36.82
CA LEU A 345 1.17 -2.59 -36.91
C LEU A 345 1.22 -1.10 -37.25
N GLU A 346 0.22 -0.63 -37.96
CA GLU A 346 -0.01 0.80 -38.17
C GLU A 346 -0.56 1.43 -36.88
N TRP A 347 -0.43 2.76 -36.73
CA TRP A 347 -0.83 3.52 -35.55
C TRP A 347 -2.26 3.22 -35.08
N ASP A 348 -3.22 3.31 -35.98
CA ASP A 348 -4.65 3.20 -35.64
C ASP A 348 -4.99 1.81 -35.12
N GLU A 349 -4.39 0.76 -35.72
CA GLU A 349 -4.56 -0.62 -35.24
C GLU A 349 -3.89 -0.84 -33.87
N ALA A 350 -2.66 -0.36 -33.71
CA ALA A 350 -1.94 -0.43 -32.45
C ALA A 350 -2.67 0.34 -31.32
N TRP A 351 -3.19 1.50 -31.63
CA TRP A 351 -3.96 2.32 -30.69
C TRP A 351 -5.27 1.67 -30.27
N ASP A 352 -6.01 1.09 -31.23
CA ASP A 352 -7.24 0.33 -30.93
C ASP A 352 -6.98 -0.84 -29.97
N ILE A 353 -5.89 -1.58 -30.18
CA ILE A 353 -5.49 -2.67 -29.28
C ILE A 353 -5.10 -2.13 -27.90
N THR A 354 -4.24 -1.10 -27.87
CA THR A 354 -3.74 -0.51 -26.62
C THR A 354 -4.87 0.02 -25.76
N THR A 355 -5.81 0.75 -26.34
CA THR A 355 -6.96 1.33 -25.62
C THR A 355 -8.03 0.31 -25.19
N LYS A 356 -7.88 -0.95 -25.57
CA LYS A 356 -8.68 -2.09 -25.08
C LYS A 356 -7.92 -2.96 -24.08
N THR A 357 -6.63 -2.69 -23.86
CA THR A 357 -5.73 -3.54 -23.06
C THR A 357 -5.37 -2.90 -21.73
N VAL A 358 -5.38 -1.57 -21.60
CA VAL A 358 -4.92 -0.83 -20.43
C VAL A 358 -6.09 -0.25 -19.65
N ALA A 359 -6.11 -0.45 -18.33
CA ALA A 359 -7.05 0.17 -17.39
C ALA A 359 -6.30 0.86 -16.24
N TYR A 360 -6.88 1.90 -15.68
CA TYR A 360 -6.24 2.78 -14.71
C TYR A 360 -7.08 2.95 -13.45
N THR A 361 -6.43 2.79 -12.30
CA THR A 361 -6.99 3.14 -10.99
C THR A 361 -6.29 4.39 -10.45
N ASN A 362 -7.07 5.42 -10.14
CA ASN A 362 -6.59 6.62 -9.46
C ASN A 362 -6.63 6.41 -7.94
N HIS A 363 -5.54 6.71 -7.26
CA HIS A 363 -5.43 6.66 -5.79
C HIS A 363 -5.25 8.03 -5.14
N THR A 364 -5.31 9.11 -5.91
CA THR A 364 -4.93 10.46 -5.47
C THR A 364 -6.04 11.44 -5.74
N ILE A 365 -6.41 12.26 -4.73
CA ILE A 365 -7.32 13.39 -4.91
C ILE A 365 -6.54 14.68 -5.15
N MET A 366 -5.39 14.84 -4.48
CA MET A 366 -4.63 16.09 -4.50
C MET A 366 -3.97 16.31 -5.87
N ALA A 367 -4.35 17.37 -6.58
CA ALA A 367 -3.85 17.69 -7.91
C ALA A 367 -2.31 17.84 -7.94
N GLU A 368 -1.71 18.38 -6.88
CA GLU A 368 -0.26 18.54 -6.75
C GLU A 368 0.49 17.21 -6.65
N ALA A 369 -0.18 16.13 -6.26
CA ALA A 369 0.41 14.80 -6.16
C ALA A 369 0.29 13.99 -7.45
N LEU A 370 -0.39 14.49 -8.48
CA LEU A 370 -0.43 13.87 -9.81
C LEU A 370 0.92 14.00 -10.51
N GLU A 371 1.45 12.88 -11.00
CA GLU A 371 2.79 12.84 -11.61
C GLU A 371 2.89 13.66 -12.88
N LYS A 372 3.94 14.47 -12.92
CA LYS A 372 4.32 15.26 -14.11
C LYS A 372 5.83 15.14 -14.30
N TRP A 373 6.24 14.93 -15.53
CA TRP A 373 7.66 14.85 -15.87
C TRP A 373 8.06 16.02 -16.78
N PRO A 374 9.18 16.72 -16.49
CA PRO A 374 9.71 17.69 -17.44
C PRO A 374 9.97 17.04 -18.80
N ILE A 375 9.58 17.69 -19.89
CA ILE A 375 9.80 17.20 -21.25
C ILE A 375 11.27 16.88 -21.50
N GLU A 376 12.17 17.74 -21.07
CA GLU A 376 13.62 17.56 -21.25
C GLU A 376 14.10 16.24 -20.63
N LEU A 377 13.68 15.93 -19.40
CA LEU A 377 14.04 14.69 -18.72
C LEU A 377 13.45 13.49 -19.43
N PHE A 378 12.14 13.54 -19.71
CA PHE A 378 11.40 12.43 -20.29
C PHE A 378 11.90 12.10 -21.73
N SER A 379 12.04 13.12 -22.58
CA SER A 379 12.48 12.94 -23.97
C SER A 379 13.93 12.47 -24.10
N ARG A 380 14.80 12.93 -23.18
CA ARG A 380 16.21 12.51 -23.15
C ARG A 380 16.35 11.06 -22.66
N LEU A 381 15.62 10.69 -21.62
CA LEU A 381 15.71 9.35 -21.03
C LEU A 381 15.01 8.29 -21.88
N LEU A 382 13.85 8.63 -22.44
CA LEU A 382 12.96 7.73 -23.16
C LEU A 382 12.57 8.30 -24.52
N PRO A 383 13.54 8.46 -25.46
CA PRO A 383 13.30 9.23 -26.69
C PRO A 383 12.21 8.63 -27.59
N ARG A 384 12.16 7.32 -27.77
CA ARG A 384 11.10 6.68 -28.59
C ARG A 384 9.74 6.75 -27.89
N ILE A 385 9.69 6.49 -26.60
CA ILE A 385 8.47 6.60 -25.79
C ILE A 385 7.90 8.01 -25.85
N TYR A 386 8.77 9.03 -25.74
CA TYR A 386 8.36 10.42 -25.83
C TYR A 386 7.73 10.75 -27.21
N GLN A 387 8.30 10.29 -28.31
CA GLN A 387 7.72 10.48 -29.65
C GLN A 387 6.29 9.91 -29.73
N ILE A 388 6.06 8.75 -29.13
CA ILE A 388 4.74 8.10 -29.11
C ILE A 388 3.76 8.90 -28.24
N VAL A 389 4.20 9.34 -27.04
CA VAL A 389 3.37 10.18 -26.17
C VAL A 389 3.03 11.51 -26.83
N GLU A 390 3.98 12.12 -27.55
CA GLU A 390 3.78 13.37 -28.29
C GLU A 390 2.70 13.20 -29.39
N GLU A 391 2.71 12.10 -30.12
CA GLU A 391 1.70 11.81 -31.15
C GLU A 391 0.32 11.50 -30.51
N ILE A 392 0.28 10.78 -29.41
CA ILE A 392 -0.97 10.58 -28.65
C ILE A 392 -1.54 11.93 -28.22
N ASN A 393 -0.69 12.80 -27.68
CA ASN A 393 -1.09 14.16 -27.26
C ASN A 393 -1.61 14.99 -28.43
N ARG A 394 -0.91 15.00 -29.57
CA ARG A 394 -1.31 15.74 -30.77
C ARG A 394 -2.73 15.35 -31.23
N ARG A 395 -2.99 14.06 -31.32
CA ARG A 395 -4.29 13.53 -31.75
C ARG A 395 -5.38 13.86 -30.71
N PHE A 396 -5.11 13.69 -29.43
CA PHE A 396 -6.07 13.99 -28.39
C PHE A 396 -6.40 15.49 -28.27
N VAL A 397 -5.42 16.36 -28.45
CA VAL A 397 -5.64 17.83 -28.50
C VAL A 397 -6.55 18.20 -29.69
N GLU A 398 -6.42 17.56 -30.85
CA GLU A 398 -7.33 17.74 -31.96
C GLU A 398 -8.77 17.33 -31.63
N GLU A 399 -8.95 16.21 -30.92
CA GLU A 399 -10.27 15.77 -30.41
C GLU A 399 -10.88 16.78 -29.44
N ILE A 400 -10.10 17.32 -28.48
CA ILE A 400 -10.56 18.36 -27.56
C ILE A 400 -11.01 19.61 -28.34
N LYS A 401 -10.20 20.08 -29.27
CA LYS A 401 -10.53 21.25 -30.09
C LYS A 401 -11.77 21.06 -30.96
N ALA A 402 -11.95 19.85 -31.47
CA ALA A 402 -13.14 19.51 -32.28
C ALA A 402 -14.42 19.50 -31.42
N LYS A 403 -14.33 18.98 -30.20
CA LYS A 403 -15.48 18.89 -29.29
C LYS A 403 -15.79 20.21 -28.57
N TYR A 404 -14.75 20.99 -28.28
CA TYR A 404 -14.85 22.28 -27.56
C TYR A 404 -14.12 23.40 -28.33
N PRO A 405 -14.67 23.86 -29.48
CA PRO A 405 -14.01 24.87 -30.28
C PRO A 405 -13.72 26.17 -29.52
N GLY A 406 -12.45 26.60 -29.55
CA GLY A 406 -12.01 27.87 -28.92
C GLY A 406 -11.74 27.79 -27.43
N ASP A 407 -12.03 26.68 -26.75
CA ASP A 407 -11.81 26.51 -25.32
C ASP A 407 -10.35 26.12 -25.01
N GLN A 408 -9.48 27.11 -24.90
CA GLN A 408 -8.06 26.92 -24.59
C GLN A 408 -7.82 26.41 -23.16
N GLU A 409 -8.74 26.69 -22.24
CA GLU A 409 -8.62 26.24 -20.85
C GLU A 409 -8.82 24.71 -20.75
N LYS A 410 -9.78 24.16 -21.48
CA LYS A 410 -9.93 22.68 -21.58
C LYS A 410 -8.71 22.05 -22.23
N VAL A 411 -8.12 22.65 -23.27
CA VAL A 411 -6.86 22.14 -23.86
C VAL A 411 -5.77 22.13 -22.81
N ARG A 412 -5.57 23.22 -22.08
CA ARG A 412 -4.55 23.34 -21.04
C ARG A 412 -4.70 22.28 -19.95
N LYS A 413 -5.92 22.03 -19.50
CA LYS A 413 -6.21 21.08 -18.40
C LYS A 413 -6.11 19.63 -18.84
N MET A 414 -6.57 19.31 -20.05
CA MET A 414 -6.73 17.93 -20.50
C MET A 414 -5.56 17.41 -21.33
N ALA A 415 -4.78 18.27 -21.98
CA ALA A 415 -3.65 17.84 -22.79
C ALA A 415 -2.65 17.01 -21.94
N ILE A 416 -2.07 16.00 -22.57
CA ILE A 416 -1.06 15.14 -21.95
C ILE A 416 0.25 15.90 -21.80
N ILE A 417 0.63 16.68 -22.83
CA ILE A 417 1.82 17.54 -22.81
C ILE A 417 1.35 18.99 -22.84
N TYR A 418 1.70 19.73 -21.81
CA TYR A 418 1.41 21.16 -21.69
C TYR A 418 2.36 21.81 -20.65
N ASP A 419 2.67 23.09 -20.80
CA ASP A 419 3.57 23.86 -19.92
C ASP A 419 4.92 23.17 -19.67
N GLY A 420 5.49 22.54 -20.69
CA GLY A 420 6.79 21.87 -20.57
C GLY A 420 6.77 20.56 -19.76
N GLN A 421 5.60 20.01 -19.50
CA GLN A 421 5.39 18.83 -18.65
C GLN A 421 4.62 17.72 -19.39
N VAL A 422 4.97 16.47 -19.09
CA VAL A 422 4.19 15.28 -19.46
C VAL A 422 3.33 14.90 -18.26
N LYS A 423 2.01 14.98 -18.42
CA LYS A 423 1.02 14.71 -17.38
C LYS A 423 0.57 13.24 -17.46
N MET A 424 1.06 12.43 -16.52
CA MET A 424 0.87 10.98 -16.59
C MET A 424 -0.57 10.55 -16.33
N ALA A 425 -1.29 11.18 -15.42
CA ALA A 425 -2.71 10.89 -15.19
C ALA A 425 -3.54 11.15 -16.46
N ASN A 426 -3.26 12.23 -17.17
CA ASN A 426 -3.96 12.55 -18.43
C ASN A 426 -3.71 11.46 -19.50
N LEU A 427 -2.48 11.00 -19.63
CA LEU A 427 -2.15 9.88 -20.51
C LEU A 427 -2.90 8.59 -20.14
N ALA A 428 -2.92 8.25 -18.87
CA ALA A 428 -3.61 7.05 -18.37
C ALA A 428 -5.13 7.09 -18.63
N ILE A 429 -5.76 8.26 -18.45
CA ILE A 429 -7.19 8.45 -18.70
C ILE A 429 -7.52 8.36 -20.18
N VAL A 430 -6.71 9.00 -21.03
CA VAL A 430 -6.91 8.99 -22.48
C VAL A 430 -6.82 7.59 -23.05
N ALA A 431 -5.82 6.82 -22.62
CA ALA A 431 -5.56 5.49 -23.17
C ALA A 431 -6.33 4.37 -22.46
N GLY A 432 -6.71 4.53 -21.20
CA GLY A 432 -7.39 3.51 -20.42
C GLY A 432 -8.84 3.27 -20.89
N TYR A 433 -9.26 2.01 -20.96
CA TYR A 433 -10.66 1.67 -21.22
C TYR A 433 -11.54 1.82 -19.96
N SER A 434 -10.93 1.87 -18.80
CA SER A 434 -11.60 2.10 -17.50
C SER A 434 -10.73 2.98 -16.62
N VAL A 435 -11.38 3.92 -15.95
CA VAL A 435 -10.79 4.80 -14.93
C VAL A 435 -11.64 4.64 -13.68
N ASN A 436 -11.08 4.08 -12.61
CA ASN A 436 -11.84 3.94 -11.38
C ASN A 436 -11.21 4.70 -10.22
N GLY A 437 -12.11 5.23 -9.36
CA GLY A 437 -11.77 5.63 -8.02
C GLY A 437 -11.83 4.44 -7.06
N VAL A 438 -11.45 4.66 -5.80
CA VAL A 438 -11.23 3.60 -4.80
C VAL A 438 -12.12 3.69 -3.57
N ALA A 439 -13.04 4.65 -3.56
CA ALA A 439 -14.16 4.77 -2.64
C ALA A 439 -15.26 5.60 -3.31
N LYS A 440 -16.49 5.46 -2.84
CA LYS A 440 -17.64 6.14 -3.46
C LYS A 440 -17.48 7.66 -3.46
N LEU A 441 -17.11 8.25 -2.33
CA LEU A 441 -16.88 9.69 -2.23
C LEU A 441 -15.70 10.13 -3.13
N HIS A 442 -14.60 9.39 -3.12
CA HIS A 442 -13.44 9.65 -3.98
C HIS A 442 -13.84 9.72 -5.46
N THR A 443 -14.60 8.75 -5.92
CA THR A 443 -15.05 8.69 -7.31
C THR A 443 -15.95 9.88 -7.67
N GLU A 444 -16.83 10.31 -6.77
CA GLU A 444 -17.66 11.49 -6.98
C GLU A 444 -16.84 12.79 -7.03
N ILE A 445 -15.82 12.92 -6.18
CA ILE A 445 -14.87 14.05 -6.22
C ILE A 445 -14.10 14.07 -7.54
N LEU A 446 -13.63 12.93 -8.02
CA LEU A 446 -12.97 12.83 -9.33
C LEU A 446 -13.88 13.30 -10.46
N LYS A 447 -15.14 12.85 -10.49
CA LYS A 447 -16.11 13.20 -11.53
C LYS A 447 -16.54 14.66 -11.49
N LYS A 448 -16.69 15.24 -10.31
CA LYS A 448 -17.27 16.59 -10.15
C LYS A 448 -16.25 17.71 -10.00
N GLN A 449 -15.01 17.37 -9.60
CA GLN A 449 -13.95 18.33 -9.31
C GLN A 449 -12.68 18.04 -10.13
N GLU A 450 -11.84 17.12 -9.66
CA GLU A 450 -10.48 16.94 -10.13
C GLU A 450 -10.36 16.52 -11.60
N LEU A 451 -11.22 15.63 -12.06
CA LEU A 451 -11.22 15.09 -13.43
C LEU A 451 -12.51 15.39 -14.18
N ARG A 452 -13.19 16.46 -13.78
CA ARG A 452 -14.50 16.85 -14.34
C ARG A 452 -14.49 16.95 -15.87
N ASP A 453 -13.49 17.61 -16.44
CA ASP A 453 -13.42 17.80 -17.90
C ASP A 453 -13.30 16.47 -18.64
N PHE A 454 -12.54 15.52 -18.08
CA PHE A 454 -12.44 14.16 -18.64
C PHE A 454 -13.75 13.39 -18.46
N TYR A 455 -14.41 13.51 -17.32
CA TYR A 455 -15.70 12.86 -17.10
C TYR A 455 -16.77 13.39 -18.03
N GLU A 456 -16.83 14.69 -18.29
CA GLU A 456 -17.76 15.32 -19.24
C GLU A 456 -17.50 14.83 -20.68
N MET A 457 -16.23 14.55 -21.03
CA MET A 457 -15.84 14.10 -22.37
C MET A 457 -16.02 12.59 -22.55
N MET A 458 -15.74 11.77 -21.53
CA MET A 458 -15.66 10.31 -21.57
C MET A 458 -16.32 9.67 -20.33
N PRO A 459 -17.63 9.95 -20.07
CA PRO A 459 -18.27 9.50 -18.83
C PRO A 459 -18.32 7.99 -18.67
N GLU A 460 -18.34 7.25 -19.77
CA GLU A 460 -18.40 5.79 -19.81
C GLU A 460 -17.18 5.09 -19.22
N LYS A 461 -16.03 5.77 -19.16
CA LYS A 461 -14.80 5.21 -18.58
C LYS A 461 -14.82 5.19 -17.05
N PHE A 462 -15.57 6.10 -16.41
CA PHE A 462 -15.48 6.36 -14.97
C PHE A 462 -16.39 5.44 -14.17
N ASN A 463 -15.81 4.77 -13.17
CA ASN A 463 -16.53 3.93 -12.24
C ASN A 463 -15.87 3.90 -10.86
N ASN A 464 -16.55 3.33 -9.87
CA ASN A 464 -16.04 3.13 -8.53
C ASN A 464 -15.80 1.66 -8.24
N LYS A 465 -14.65 1.37 -7.63
CA LYS A 465 -14.34 0.09 -7.00
C LYS A 465 -13.82 0.37 -5.60
N THR A 466 -14.70 0.27 -4.61
CA THR A 466 -14.31 0.49 -3.21
C THR A 466 -13.24 -0.52 -2.81
N ASN A 467 -12.15 -0.01 -2.24
CA ASN A 467 -11.05 -0.84 -1.75
C ASN A 467 -11.53 -1.87 -0.72
N GLY A 468 -10.72 -2.88 -0.50
CA GLY A 468 -10.93 -3.91 0.49
C GLY A 468 -9.60 -4.46 1.01
N ILE A 469 -9.70 -5.32 1.99
CA ILE A 469 -8.58 -5.99 2.66
C ILE A 469 -8.84 -7.50 2.69
N THR A 470 -7.77 -8.31 2.74
CA THR A 470 -7.92 -9.76 2.91
C THR A 470 -8.14 -10.12 4.37
N GLN A 471 -9.24 -10.81 4.63
CA GLN A 471 -9.56 -11.33 5.96
C GLN A 471 -8.64 -12.47 6.38
N ARG A 472 -7.99 -13.16 5.45
CA ARG A 472 -7.01 -14.23 5.77
C ARG A 472 -5.84 -13.67 6.54
N ARG A 473 -5.21 -12.57 6.09
CA ARG A 473 -4.12 -11.93 6.82
C ARG A 473 -4.63 -11.11 8.01
N PHE A 474 -5.63 -10.27 7.83
CA PHE A 474 -5.97 -9.24 8.83
C PHE A 474 -6.98 -9.67 9.89
N LEU A 475 -7.54 -10.87 9.79
CA LEU A 475 -8.35 -11.47 10.84
C LEU A 475 -7.84 -12.87 11.21
N LYS A 476 -7.83 -13.82 10.27
CA LYS A 476 -7.46 -15.20 10.55
C LYS A 476 -6.01 -15.33 11.08
N HIS A 477 -5.06 -14.69 10.43
CA HIS A 477 -3.66 -14.69 10.84
C HIS A 477 -3.36 -13.70 11.98
N ALA A 478 -3.83 -12.46 11.85
CA ALA A 478 -3.50 -11.38 12.80
C ALA A 478 -4.16 -11.55 14.17
N ASN A 479 -5.36 -12.12 14.22
CA ASN A 479 -6.19 -12.21 15.43
C ASN A 479 -6.80 -13.61 15.59
N PRO A 480 -6.00 -14.64 15.87
CA PRO A 480 -6.49 -16.01 15.98
C PRO A 480 -7.55 -16.17 17.06
N LEU A 481 -7.45 -15.47 18.18
CA LEU A 481 -8.46 -15.54 19.26
C LEU A 481 -9.84 -15.10 18.77
N LEU A 482 -9.93 -14.00 18.02
CA LEU A 482 -11.19 -13.53 17.43
C LEU A 482 -11.65 -14.45 16.31
N SER A 483 -10.74 -14.92 15.47
CA SER A 483 -11.00 -15.87 14.39
C SER A 483 -11.66 -17.15 14.92
N ASP A 484 -11.10 -17.73 15.97
CA ASP A 484 -11.60 -18.95 16.58
C ASP A 484 -12.98 -18.74 17.21
N TRP A 485 -13.19 -17.63 17.91
CA TRP A 485 -14.49 -17.28 18.48
C TRP A 485 -15.56 -17.07 17.40
N ILE A 486 -15.25 -16.39 16.31
CA ILE A 486 -16.15 -16.22 15.18
C ILE A 486 -16.52 -17.58 14.58
N THR A 487 -15.52 -18.42 14.33
CA THR A 487 -15.71 -19.76 13.75
C THR A 487 -16.58 -20.63 14.66
N ASP A 488 -16.40 -20.55 15.98
CA ASP A 488 -17.27 -21.23 16.95
C ASP A 488 -18.74 -20.78 16.83
N LYS A 489 -18.99 -19.49 16.59
CA LYS A 489 -20.35 -18.92 16.53
C LYS A 489 -21.05 -19.14 15.19
N ILE A 490 -20.35 -19.03 14.08
CA ILE A 490 -20.97 -18.96 12.74
C ILE A 490 -20.40 -19.95 11.72
N GLY A 491 -19.41 -20.79 12.12
CA GLY A 491 -18.65 -21.65 11.19
C GLY A 491 -17.52 -20.90 10.50
N ASP A 492 -16.72 -21.61 9.70
CA ASP A 492 -15.51 -21.13 9.03
C ASP A 492 -15.74 -20.49 7.65
N GLY A 493 -16.97 -20.48 7.16
CA GLY A 493 -17.31 -19.97 5.81
C GLY A 493 -16.95 -18.50 5.58
N TRP A 494 -16.80 -17.72 6.64
CA TRP A 494 -16.41 -16.31 6.56
C TRP A 494 -14.99 -16.11 5.97
N VAL A 495 -14.14 -17.11 6.05
CA VAL A 495 -12.76 -17.02 5.54
C VAL A 495 -12.72 -16.81 4.03
N THR A 496 -13.67 -17.34 3.30
CA THR A 496 -13.82 -17.18 1.84
C THR A 496 -15.04 -16.35 1.44
N ASP A 497 -15.90 -16.02 2.40
CA ASP A 497 -17.08 -15.15 2.19
C ASP A 497 -17.29 -14.28 3.43
N LEU A 498 -16.64 -13.13 3.44
CA LEU A 498 -16.64 -12.23 4.61
C LEU A 498 -18.05 -11.69 4.92
N SER A 499 -19.00 -11.71 3.97
CA SER A 499 -20.38 -11.29 4.20
C SER A 499 -21.07 -12.12 5.30
N GLN A 500 -20.60 -13.35 5.54
CA GLN A 500 -21.12 -14.21 6.60
C GLN A 500 -20.89 -13.67 8.01
N LEU A 501 -19.97 -12.71 8.21
CA LEU A 501 -19.81 -12.03 9.50
C LEU A 501 -21.09 -11.34 9.97
N GLU A 502 -22.00 -10.99 9.07
CA GLU A 502 -23.30 -10.43 9.45
C GLU A 502 -24.14 -11.34 10.35
N LYS A 503 -23.90 -12.64 10.31
CA LYS A 503 -24.53 -13.61 11.24
C LYS A 503 -24.19 -13.30 12.71
N LEU A 504 -23.07 -12.62 12.98
CA LEU A 504 -22.69 -12.19 14.33
C LEU A 504 -23.72 -11.18 14.92
N MET A 505 -24.53 -10.53 14.09
CA MET A 505 -25.60 -9.66 14.58
C MET A 505 -26.62 -10.38 15.47
N LEU A 506 -26.71 -11.71 15.36
CA LEU A 506 -27.53 -12.53 16.26
C LEU A 506 -27.03 -12.52 17.71
N TYR A 507 -25.77 -12.15 17.93
CA TYR A 507 -25.10 -12.19 19.23
C TYR A 507 -24.83 -10.80 19.83
N VAL A 508 -25.13 -9.71 19.11
CA VAL A 508 -24.77 -8.32 19.52
C VAL A 508 -25.50 -7.86 20.77
N ASP A 509 -26.61 -8.49 21.13
CA ASP A 509 -27.34 -8.21 22.36
C ASP A 509 -27.13 -9.29 23.46
N ASP A 510 -26.29 -10.29 23.22
CA ASP A 510 -26.00 -11.36 24.17
C ASP A 510 -24.90 -10.93 25.16
N PRO A 511 -25.20 -10.81 26.47
CA PRO A 511 -24.21 -10.45 27.47
C PRO A 511 -22.98 -11.38 27.53
N LYS A 512 -23.16 -12.69 27.23
CA LYS A 512 -22.03 -13.63 27.20
C LYS A 512 -21.12 -13.34 26.01
N ALA A 513 -21.69 -13.06 24.85
CA ALA A 513 -20.91 -12.65 23.68
C ALA A 513 -20.14 -11.33 23.92
N HIS A 514 -20.76 -10.36 24.60
CA HIS A 514 -20.06 -9.13 25.01
C HIS A 514 -18.84 -9.44 25.88
N GLN A 515 -19.01 -10.28 26.87
CA GLN A 515 -17.92 -10.68 27.78
C GLN A 515 -16.78 -11.38 27.02
N ASP A 516 -17.12 -12.34 26.19
CA ASP A 516 -16.14 -13.10 25.40
C ASP A 516 -15.36 -12.20 24.44
N PHE A 517 -16.05 -11.34 23.70
CA PHE A 517 -15.46 -10.42 22.73
C PHE A 517 -14.51 -9.42 23.42
N MET A 518 -14.93 -8.82 24.52
CA MET A 518 -14.12 -7.88 25.28
C MET A 518 -12.93 -8.56 25.96
N GLN A 519 -13.06 -9.82 26.38
CA GLN A 519 -11.95 -10.60 26.91
C GLN A 519 -10.90 -10.91 25.83
N ILE A 520 -11.31 -11.20 24.62
CA ILE A 520 -10.42 -11.36 23.46
C ILE A 520 -9.66 -10.05 23.20
N LYS A 521 -10.37 -8.93 23.15
CA LYS A 521 -9.76 -7.61 23.00
C LYS A 521 -8.73 -7.34 24.08
N TYR A 522 -9.07 -7.60 25.33
CA TYR A 522 -8.16 -7.43 26.47
C TYR A 522 -6.87 -8.25 26.31
N LYS A 523 -6.96 -9.51 25.90
CA LYS A 523 -5.78 -10.37 25.67
C LYS A 523 -4.90 -9.79 24.54
N ASN A 524 -5.50 -9.28 23.47
CA ASN A 524 -4.75 -8.61 22.40
C ASN A 524 -4.09 -7.31 22.89
N LYS A 525 -4.75 -6.54 23.76
CA LYS A 525 -4.18 -5.35 24.39
C LYS A 525 -2.99 -5.69 25.30
N VAL A 526 -3.08 -6.77 26.06
CA VAL A 526 -1.95 -7.29 26.85
C VAL A 526 -0.76 -7.65 25.96
N ARG A 527 -1.01 -8.32 24.85
CA ARG A 527 0.03 -8.65 23.86
C ARG A 527 0.71 -7.39 23.29
N LEU A 528 -0.07 -6.37 22.93
CA LEU A 528 0.49 -5.10 22.44
C LEU A 528 1.22 -4.35 23.55
N ALA A 529 0.69 -4.33 24.78
CA ALA A 529 1.36 -3.72 25.93
C ALA A 529 2.73 -4.33 26.21
N LYS A 530 2.85 -5.66 26.10
CA LYS A 530 4.12 -6.37 26.17
C LYS A 530 5.07 -5.94 25.06
N TYR A 531 4.61 -5.89 23.82
CA TYR A 531 5.39 -5.40 22.68
C TYR A 531 5.92 -3.98 22.92
N ILE A 532 5.06 -3.07 23.40
CA ILE A 532 5.43 -1.68 23.70
C ILE A 532 6.47 -1.64 24.81
N LYS A 533 6.33 -2.46 25.88
CA LYS A 533 7.31 -2.54 26.96
C LYS A 533 8.68 -3.00 26.45
N GLU A 534 8.72 -4.02 25.61
CA GLU A 534 9.95 -4.59 25.06
C GLU A 534 10.67 -3.63 24.10
N HIS A 535 9.93 -2.86 23.30
CA HIS A 535 10.49 -2.01 22.25
C HIS A 535 10.63 -0.54 22.64
N ASN A 536 9.72 -0.03 23.46
CA ASN A 536 9.69 1.38 23.88
C ASN A 536 10.10 1.59 25.35
N GLY A 537 10.16 0.53 26.16
CA GLY A 537 10.40 0.65 27.60
C GLY A 537 9.25 1.27 28.40
N ILE A 538 8.09 1.47 27.78
CA ILE A 538 6.94 2.14 28.38
C ILE A 538 5.94 1.12 28.91
N ASP A 539 5.54 1.30 30.17
CA ASP A 539 4.43 0.53 30.75
C ASP A 539 3.11 1.19 30.40
N VAL A 540 2.24 0.45 29.72
CA VAL A 540 0.88 0.87 29.38
C VAL A 540 -0.14 -0.04 30.05
N ASP A 541 -1.25 0.54 30.52
CA ASP A 541 -2.33 -0.19 31.14
C ASP A 541 -3.28 -0.77 30.08
N PRO A 542 -3.42 -2.11 29.98
CA PRO A 542 -4.36 -2.73 29.04
C PRO A 542 -5.83 -2.37 29.31
N ASN A 543 -6.17 -1.85 30.47
CA ASN A 543 -7.52 -1.36 30.77
C ASN A 543 -7.77 0.07 30.25
N SER A 544 -6.72 0.81 29.89
CA SER A 544 -6.88 2.12 29.25
C SER A 544 -7.47 1.97 27.84
N ILE A 545 -8.07 3.03 27.34
CA ILE A 545 -8.52 3.08 25.94
C ILE A 545 -7.27 3.10 25.03
N PHE A 546 -7.14 2.12 24.15
CA PHE A 546 -6.10 2.12 23.11
C PHE A 546 -6.58 2.89 21.89
N ASP A 547 -6.13 4.14 21.81
CA ASP A 547 -6.44 5.11 20.75
C ASP A 547 -5.29 5.11 19.75
N VAL A 548 -5.55 4.62 18.53
CA VAL A 548 -4.49 4.21 17.62
C VAL A 548 -4.55 4.94 16.28
N GLN A 549 -3.44 5.57 15.91
CA GLN A 549 -3.22 6.16 14.59
C GLN A 549 -1.93 5.60 13.98
N VAL A 550 -2.05 4.62 13.12
CA VAL A 550 -0.92 3.99 12.41
C VAL A 550 -1.11 4.07 10.91
N LYS A 551 -0.30 4.90 10.27
CA LYS A 551 -0.31 5.20 8.83
C LYS A 551 0.91 6.04 8.45
N ARG A 552 1.19 6.19 7.15
CA ARG A 552 2.22 7.16 6.71
C ARG A 552 1.98 8.51 7.34
N LEU A 553 3.06 9.19 7.70
CA LEU A 553 2.94 10.56 8.18
C LEU A 553 2.80 11.51 6.99
N HIS A 554 1.67 12.17 6.94
CA HIS A 554 1.38 13.24 5.99
C HIS A 554 0.50 14.29 6.66
N GLU A 555 0.68 15.57 6.31
CA GLU A 555 -0.07 16.67 6.91
C GLU A 555 -1.58 16.50 6.79
N TYR A 556 -2.09 16.00 5.65
CA TYR A 556 -3.54 15.81 5.46
C TYR A 556 -4.14 14.69 6.31
N LYS A 557 -3.33 13.71 6.77
CA LYS A 557 -3.75 12.63 7.68
C LYS A 557 -3.88 13.11 9.13
N ARG A 558 -3.35 14.27 9.41
CA ARG A 558 -3.50 15.07 10.63
C ARG A 558 -3.05 14.40 11.93
N GLN A 559 -1.93 13.67 11.88
CA GLN A 559 -1.27 13.22 13.12
C GLN A 559 -1.01 14.41 14.05
N LEU A 560 -0.76 15.59 13.48
CA LEU A 560 -0.59 16.82 14.24
C LEU A 560 -1.85 17.17 15.06
N LEU A 561 -3.06 17.03 14.50
CA LEU A 561 -4.30 17.24 15.26
C LEU A 561 -4.40 16.32 16.48
N ASN A 562 -4.03 15.05 16.32
CA ASN A 562 -4.05 14.07 17.40
C ASN A 562 -3.08 14.44 18.53
N ILE A 563 -1.81 14.78 18.20
CA ILE A 563 -0.84 15.13 19.22
C ILE A 563 -1.15 16.47 19.92
N LEU A 564 -1.66 17.46 19.17
CA LEU A 564 -2.11 18.72 19.76
C LEU A 564 -3.27 18.51 20.75
N HIS A 565 -4.18 17.56 20.45
CA HIS A 565 -5.24 17.18 21.38
C HIS A 565 -4.68 16.49 22.64
N ALA A 566 -3.68 15.63 22.52
CA ALA A 566 -3.01 15.03 23.69
C ALA A 566 -2.36 16.10 24.58
N MET A 567 -1.72 17.11 23.96
CA MET A 567 -1.18 18.28 24.68
C MET A 567 -2.29 19.06 25.39
N TYR A 568 -3.43 19.28 24.73
CA TYR A 568 -4.61 19.90 25.31
C TYR A 568 -5.13 19.12 26.51
N LEU A 569 -5.31 17.81 26.40
CA LEU A 569 -5.74 16.97 27.52
C LEU A 569 -4.73 17.01 28.69
N TYR A 570 -3.46 16.96 28.40
CA TYR A 570 -2.41 17.09 29.43
C TYR A 570 -2.55 18.41 30.19
N ASN A 571 -2.82 19.52 29.49
CA ASN A 571 -3.08 20.81 30.14
C ASN A 571 -4.34 20.78 30.99
N GLN A 572 -5.42 20.13 30.58
CA GLN A 572 -6.65 19.99 31.37
C GLN A 572 -6.35 19.23 32.69
N ILE A 573 -5.64 18.12 32.63
CA ILE A 573 -5.27 17.32 33.79
C ILE A 573 -4.34 18.10 34.73
N LYS A 574 -3.39 18.87 34.19
CA LYS A 574 -2.49 19.72 35.01
C LYS A 574 -3.23 20.84 35.75
N ARG A 575 -4.27 21.41 35.13
CA ARG A 575 -5.14 22.42 35.76
C ARG A 575 -6.08 21.83 36.79
N ASN A 576 -6.55 20.60 36.58
CA ASN A 576 -7.43 19.85 37.47
C ASN A 576 -6.96 18.41 37.60
N PRO A 577 -6.14 18.08 38.63
CA PRO A 577 -5.64 16.70 38.84
C PRO A 577 -6.76 15.65 38.99
N ASP A 578 -7.95 16.06 39.38
CA ASP A 578 -9.14 15.19 39.51
C ASP A 578 -9.99 15.17 38.23
N TYR A 579 -9.45 15.64 37.12
CA TYR A 579 -10.09 15.59 35.80
C TYR A 579 -10.64 14.20 35.53
N ASP A 580 -11.97 14.12 35.34
CA ASP A 580 -12.66 12.83 35.17
C ASP A 580 -12.55 12.32 33.74
N MET A 581 -11.74 11.31 33.54
CA MET A 581 -11.57 10.63 32.27
C MET A 581 -11.17 9.16 32.48
N VAL A 582 -11.53 8.31 31.53
CA VAL A 582 -10.98 6.96 31.44
C VAL A 582 -9.50 7.07 31.02
N PRO A 583 -8.57 6.35 31.66
CA PRO A 583 -7.18 6.33 31.22
C PRO A 583 -7.06 6.01 29.73
N ARG A 584 -6.19 6.70 29.03
CA ARG A 584 -6.04 6.59 27.58
C ARG A 584 -4.58 6.47 27.16
N THR A 585 -4.31 5.54 26.27
CA THR A 585 -3.01 5.37 25.62
C THR A 585 -3.13 5.77 24.16
N PHE A 586 -2.47 6.87 23.78
CA PHE A 586 -2.36 7.31 22.40
C PHE A 586 -1.20 6.59 21.74
N ILE A 587 -1.49 5.79 20.71
CA ILE A 587 -0.50 4.97 20.03
C ILE A 587 -0.35 5.45 18.59
N PHE A 588 0.85 5.90 18.27
CA PHE A 588 1.24 6.34 16.93
C PHE A 588 2.20 5.33 16.29
N GLY A 589 2.13 5.24 14.97
CA GLY A 589 3.11 4.56 14.16
C GLY A 589 3.09 5.18 12.77
N ALA A 590 4.22 5.70 12.31
CA ALA A 590 4.25 6.47 11.08
C ALA A 590 5.67 6.56 10.52
N LYS A 591 5.82 6.38 9.21
CA LYS A 591 7.04 6.73 8.49
C LYS A 591 6.78 8.01 7.69
N ALA A 592 7.68 8.98 7.79
CA ALA A 592 7.69 10.17 6.95
C ALA A 592 8.63 9.97 5.77
N ALA A 593 8.29 10.52 4.59
CA ALA A 593 9.23 10.56 3.48
C ALA A 593 10.51 11.30 3.89
N ALA A 594 11.68 10.82 3.46
CA ALA A 594 12.99 11.30 3.92
C ALA A 594 13.18 12.82 3.72
N GLY A 595 12.66 13.36 2.61
CA GLY A 595 12.73 14.80 2.29
C GLY A 595 11.57 15.64 2.84
N TYR A 596 10.64 15.06 3.58
CA TYR A 596 9.44 15.75 4.06
C TYR A 596 9.66 16.34 5.46
N LYS A 597 10.27 17.53 5.50
CA LYS A 597 10.74 18.18 6.74
C LYS A 597 9.67 18.31 7.82
N ILE A 598 8.51 18.89 7.50
CA ILE A 598 7.45 19.14 8.50
C ILE A 598 6.83 17.83 9.03
N ALA A 599 6.78 16.80 8.21
CA ALA A 599 6.36 15.48 8.64
C ALA A 599 7.35 14.88 9.65
N LYS A 600 8.65 15.00 9.38
CA LYS A 600 9.70 14.54 10.30
C LYS A 600 9.70 15.35 11.60
N GLN A 601 9.44 16.65 11.55
CA GLN A 601 9.27 17.49 12.75
C GLN A 601 8.04 17.06 13.57
N THR A 602 6.96 16.64 12.92
CA THR A 602 5.77 16.11 13.61
C THR A 602 6.10 14.83 14.38
N ILE A 603 6.90 13.93 13.82
CA ILE A 603 7.40 12.74 14.55
C ILE A 603 8.21 13.16 15.78
N LYS A 604 9.11 14.13 15.62
CA LYS A 604 9.90 14.68 16.73
C LYS A 604 8.99 15.26 17.82
N LEU A 605 7.97 16.02 17.45
CA LEU A 605 6.99 16.57 18.39
C LEU A 605 6.29 15.48 19.18
N ILE A 606 5.79 14.43 18.49
CA ILE A 606 5.11 13.29 19.15
C ILE A 606 6.04 12.67 20.21
N ASN A 607 7.29 12.41 19.87
CA ASN A 607 8.25 11.81 20.79
C ASN A 607 8.63 12.73 21.96
N ASN A 608 8.77 14.05 21.72
CA ASN A 608 9.03 15.01 22.79
C ASN A 608 7.85 15.15 23.75
N VAL A 609 6.63 15.21 23.21
CA VAL A 609 5.38 15.22 24.01
C VAL A 609 5.28 13.94 24.82
N ALA A 610 5.53 12.78 24.20
CA ALA A 610 5.54 11.48 24.88
C ALA A 610 6.51 11.47 26.07
N ASN A 611 7.73 11.98 25.87
CA ASN A 611 8.73 12.04 26.94
C ASN A 611 8.27 12.90 28.12
N VAL A 612 7.65 14.04 27.88
CA VAL A 612 7.13 14.91 28.95
C VAL A 612 5.94 14.25 29.66
N ILE A 613 4.95 13.79 28.94
CA ILE A 613 3.71 13.24 29.49
C ILE A 613 3.97 11.93 30.26
N ASN A 614 4.72 11.00 29.66
CA ASN A 614 4.93 9.67 30.23
C ASN A 614 5.76 9.70 31.53
N ASN A 615 6.58 10.73 31.72
CA ASN A 615 7.43 10.90 32.89
C ASN A 615 6.82 11.81 33.98
N ASP A 616 5.65 12.38 33.76
CA ASP A 616 4.96 13.22 34.74
C ASP A 616 4.07 12.39 35.68
N ALA A 617 4.62 12.07 36.85
CA ALA A 617 3.90 11.32 37.89
C ALA A 617 2.65 12.04 38.40
N SER A 618 2.56 13.37 38.30
CA SER A 618 1.43 14.17 38.80
C SER A 618 0.11 13.88 38.10
N ILE A 619 0.13 13.39 36.89
CA ILE A 619 -1.07 13.04 36.11
C ILE A 619 -1.56 11.60 36.38
N LYS A 620 -0.87 10.86 37.28
CA LYS A 620 -1.25 9.51 37.73
C LYS A 620 -1.48 8.51 36.57
N GLY A 621 -0.75 8.64 35.49
CA GLY A 621 -0.87 7.76 34.31
C GLY A 621 -2.18 7.87 33.55
N LYS A 622 -2.96 8.95 33.73
CA LYS A 622 -4.25 9.13 33.01
C LYS A 622 -4.09 9.12 31.50
N ILE A 623 -2.97 9.62 30.99
CA ILE A 623 -2.62 9.52 29.58
C ILE A 623 -1.19 9.02 29.40
N LYS A 624 -0.99 8.23 28.37
CA LYS A 624 0.31 7.79 27.85
C LYS A 624 0.36 8.07 26.36
N VAL A 625 1.53 8.39 25.85
CA VAL A 625 1.78 8.58 24.43
C VAL A 625 2.91 7.64 24.02
N VAL A 626 2.66 6.84 22.98
CA VAL A 626 3.60 5.85 22.46
C VAL A 626 3.78 6.05 20.97
N PHE A 627 5.03 6.12 20.51
CA PHE A 627 5.37 6.08 19.10
C PHE A 627 6.03 4.73 18.80
N ILE A 628 5.34 3.87 18.06
CA ILE A 628 5.85 2.56 17.65
C ILE A 628 6.78 2.76 16.45
N GLU A 629 8.05 2.44 16.66
CA GLU A 629 9.11 2.53 15.68
C GLU A 629 8.90 1.54 14.54
N ASN A 630 9.25 1.96 13.33
CA ASN A 630 9.28 1.10 12.14
C ASN A 630 7.95 0.38 11.89
N TYR A 631 6.84 1.14 11.87
CA TYR A 631 5.53 0.59 11.55
C TYR A 631 5.56 -0.11 10.18
N ARG A 632 5.13 -1.37 10.16
CA ARG A 632 5.11 -2.27 9.01
C ARG A 632 4.01 -3.32 9.16
N VAL A 633 3.86 -4.23 8.20
CA VAL A 633 2.77 -5.23 8.22
C VAL A 633 2.81 -6.10 9.48
N SER A 634 3.99 -6.63 9.84
CA SER A 634 4.10 -7.59 10.95
C SER A 634 3.74 -7.00 12.32
N ASN A 635 4.19 -5.78 12.66
CA ASN A 635 3.76 -5.14 13.90
C ASN A 635 2.35 -4.53 13.78
N GLY A 636 1.92 -4.16 12.58
CA GLY A 636 0.56 -3.71 12.31
C GLY A 636 -0.48 -4.76 12.67
N GLU A 637 -0.22 -6.03 12.40
CA GLU A 637 -1.12 -7.15 12.74
C GLU A 637 -1.43 -7.21 14.26
N ILE A 638 -0.41 -6.99 15.10
CA ILE A 638 -0.59 -6.92 16.56
C ILE A 638 -1.41 -5.68 16.96
N ILE A 639 -1.14 -4.56 16.31
CA ILE A 639 -1.76 -3.26 16.60
C ILE A 639 -3.26 -3.28 16.24
N PHE A 640 -3.62 -3.78 15.06
CA PHE A 640 -5.02 -3.83 14.62
C PHE A 640 -5.90 -4.68 15.54
N ALA A 641 -5.38 -5.80 16.02
CA ALA A 641 -6.11 -6.68 16.93
C ALA A 641 -6.37 -6.05 18.32
N ALA A 642 -5.53 -5.12 18.75
CA ALA A 642 -5.55 -4.54 20.09
C ALA A 642 -6.27 -3.19 20.18
N ALA A 643 -6.55 -2.51 19.09
CA ALA A 643 -7.10 -1.16 19.13
C ALA A 643 -8.55 -1.12 19.60
N ASP A 644 -8.88 -0.13 20.44
CA ASP A 644 -10.26 0.23 20.80
C ASP A 644 -10.79 1.30 19.86
N VAL A 645 -9.98 2.30 19.53
CA VAL A 645 -10.32 3.45 18.68
C VAL A 645 -9.41 3.50 17.47
N SER A 646 -10.01 3.59 16.31
CA SER A 646 -9.37 3.74 15.01
C SER A 646 -9.39 5.21 14.60
N GLU A 647 -8.24 5.87 14.63
CA GLU A 647 -8.08 7.27 14.25
C GLU A 647 -8.02 7.43 12.73
N GLN A 648 -9.12 7.90 12.13
CA GLN A 648 -9.28 8.11 10.69
C GLN A 648 -9.65 9.57 10.41
N ILE A 649 -8.74 10.47 10.82
CA ILE A 649 -9.00 11.90 11.03
C ILE A 649 -8.44 12.80 9.92
N SER A 650 -8.28 12.29 8.71
CA SER A 650 -7.88 13.09 7.55
C SER A 650 -8.78 14.32 7.36
N THR A 651 -8.22 15.38 6.80
CA THR A 651 -9.05 16.48 6.30
C THR A 651 -10.02 15.92 5.27
N ALA A 652 -11.32 16.16 5.45
CA ALA A 652 -12.34 15.66 4.53
C ALA A 652 -12.03 16.07 3.08
N SER A 653 -12.27 15.21 2.13
CA SER A 653 -11.91 15.32 0.71
C SER A 653 -10.45 15.00 0.35
N LYS A 654 -9.58 14.60 1.28
CA LYS A 654 -8.14 14.39 1.01
C LYS A 654 -7.72 12.93 0.96
N GLU A 655 -8.31 12.06 1.77
CA GLU A 655 -8.03 10.62 1.74
C GLU A 655 -8.91 9.95 0.68
N ALA A 656 -8.31 9.35 -0.33
CA ALA A 656 -9.07 8.68 -1.40
C ALA A 656 -9.93 7.52 -0.87
N SER A 657 -9.39 6.69 -0.03
CA SER A 657 -10.10 5.57 0.59
C SER A 657 -9.66 5.36 2.04
N GLY A 658 -8.37 5.08 2.25
CA GLY A 658 -7.88 4.39 3.42
C GLY A 658 -8.17 2.89 3.35
N THR A 659 -7.34 2.10 4.00
CA THR A 659 -7.56 0.66 4.22
C THR A 659 -7.32 0.28 5.68
N GLY A 660 -6.56 1.06 6.42
CA GLY A 660 -6.39 0.90 7.87
C GLY A 660 -7.72 0.94 8.61
N ASN A 661 -8.63 1.83 8.21
CA ASN A 661 -9.99 1.92 8.73
C ASN A 661 -10.74 0.58 8.64
N MET A 662 -10.61 -0.15 7.55
CA MET A 662 -11.23 -1.46 7.34
C MET A 662 -10.62 -2.54 8.25
N LYS A 663 -9.30 -2.52 8.45
CA LYS A 663 -8.58 -3.47 9.31
C LYS A 663 -8.99 -3.33 10.79
N PHE A 664 -9.09 -2.09 11.25
CA PHE A 664 -9.56 -1.79 12.60
C PHE A 664 -11.02 -2.18 12.81
N MET A 665 -11.89 -1.82 11.85
CA MET A 665 -13.30 -2.21 11.86
C MET A 665 -13.47 -3.72 11.98
N LEU A 666 -12.75 -4.47 11.15
CA LEU A 666 -12.77 -5.93 11.13
C LEU A 666 -12.37 -6.54 12.48
N ASN A 667 -11.44 -5.91 13.19
CA ASN A 667 -10.92 -6.34 14.49
C ASN A 667 -11.67 -5.75 15.70
N GLY A 668 -12.80 -5.10 15.48
CA GLY A 668 -13.65 -4.60 16.57
C GLY A 668 -13.14 -3.33 17.23
N ALA A 669 -12.79 -2.33 16.45
CA ALA A 669 -12.53 -0.96 16.89
C ALA A 669 -13.61 -0.01 16.38
N ILE A 670 -13.92 1.03 17.15
CA ILE A 670 -14.79 2.12 16.68
C ILE A 670 -13.99 3.06 15.77
N THR A 671 -14.58 3.48 14.66
CA THR A 671 -13.98 4.52 13.81
C THR A 671 -14.26 5.89 14.42
N LEU A 672 -13.19 6.60 14.80
CA LEU A 672 -13.19 8.02 15.11
C LEU A 672 -12.61 8.74 13.89
N GLY A 673 -13.42 9.49 13.18
CA GLY A 673 -12.96 10.06 11.92
C GLY A 673 -13.85 11.14 11.34
N THR A 674 -13.43 11.60 10.19
CA THR A 674 -14.16 12.54 9.33
C THR A 674 -14.95 11.77 8.27
N MET A 675 -15.93 12.42 7.65
CA MET A 675 -16.66 11.86 6.50
C MET A 675 -15.82 12.00 5.24
N ASP A 676 -14.80 11.13 5.14
CA ASP A 676 -13.80 11.12 4.09
C ASP A 676 -13.50 9.69 3.64
N GLY A 677 -13.15 9.52 2.38
CA GLY A 677 -12.78 8.24 1.81
C GLY A 677 -13.77 7.11 2.11
N ALA A 678 -13.26 5.96 2.48
CA ALA A 678 -14.08 4.81 2.85
C ALA A 678 -14.76 4.93 4.22
N ASN A 679 -14.41 5.92 5.05
CA ASN A 679 -15.12 6.17 6.30
C ASN A 679 -16.62 6.38 6.07
N VAL A 680 -17.00 7.05 4.98
CA VAL A 680 -18.41 7.27 4.60
C VAL A 680 -19.15 5.94 4.45
N GLU A 681 -18.51 4.97 3.77
CA GLU A 681 -19.11 3.65 3.55
C GLU A 681 -19.12 2.80 4.83
N ILE A 682 -18.09 2.95 5.68
CA ILE A 682 -18.05 2.30 7.01
C ILE A 682 -19.23 2.78 7.86
N VAL A 683 -19.46 4.08 7.94
CA VAL A 683 -20.58 4.65 8.69
C VAL A 683 -21.92 4.17 8.13
N ASN A 684 -22.05 4.09 6.81
CA ASN A 684 -23.27 3.58 6.18
C ASN A 684 -23.54 2.10 6.54
N GLU A 685 -22.48 1.29 6.68
CA GLU A 685 -22.64 -0.12 7.03
C GLU A 685 -22.97 -0.33 8.52
N VAL A 686 -22.31 0.42 9.42
CA VAL A 686 -22.47 0.20 10.88
C VAL A 686 -23.60 1.05 11.49
N GLY A 687 -24.00 2.13 10.84
CA GLY A 687 -24.88 3.16 11.40
C GLY A 687 -24.07 4.24 12.14
N ALA A 688 -24.58 5.47 12.12
CA ALA A 688 -23.95 6.64 12.76
C ALA A 688 -23.73 6.44 14.28
N GLU A 689 -24.59 5.66 14.92
CA GLU A 689 -24.51 5.32 16.34
C GLU A 689 -23.31 4.42 16.69
N ASN A 690 -22.75 3.72 15.72
CA ASN A 690 -21.62 2.80 15.91
C ASN A 690 -20.29 3.34 15.36
N ALA A 691 -20.23 4.62 15.08
CA ALA A 691 -19.03 5.39 14.74
C ALA A 691 -19.00 6.69 15.53
N GLN A 692 -17.88 7.41 15.49
CA GLN A 692 -17.76 8.73 16.08
C GLN A 692 -17.21 9.69 15.03
N ILE A 693 -18.08 10.51 14.45
CA ILE A 693 -17.73 11.42 13.36
C ILE A 693 -17.63 12.85 13.89
N PHE A 694 -16.68 13.60 13.32
CA PHE A 694 -16.43 15.00 13.63
C PHE A 694 -15.96 15.78 12.39
N GLY A 695 -15.89 17.10 12.53
CA GLY A 695 -15.21 18.00 11.61
C GLY A 695 -16.02 18.41 10.40
N LEU A 696 -15.36 19.19 9.55
CA LEU A 696 -15.94 19.68 8.30
C LEU A 696 -16.27 18.52 7.34
N SER A 697 -17.34 18.69 6.58
CA SER A 697 -17.63 17.83 5.43
C SER A 697 -16.69 18.13 4.25
N SER A 698 -16.63 17.22 3.29
CA SER A 698 -15.85 17.43 2.06
C SER A 698 -16.31 18.66 1.28
N ASP A 699 -17.61 18.91 1.21
CA ASP A 699 -18.17 20.07 0.52
C ASP A 699 -17.77 21.39 1.21
N GLU A 700 -17.77 21.41 2.54
CA GLU A 700 -17.31 22.58 3.31
C GLU A 700 -15.82 22.85 3.10
N VAL A 701 -14.99 21.81 3.11
CA VAL A 701 -13.55 21.95 2.85
C VAL A 701 -13.32 22.51 1.45
N ILE A 702 -13.93 21.91 0.42
CA ILE A 702 -13.81 22.36 -0.97
C ILE A 702 -14.28 23.81 -1.12
N ARG A 703 -15.35 24.18 -0.46
CA ARG A 703 -15.85 25.56 -0.46
C ARG A 703 -14.82 26.52 0.15
N PHE A 704 -14.27 26.23 1.32
CA PHE A 704 -13.23 27.07 1.94
C PHE A 704 -11.96 27.15 1.08
N GLU A 705 -11.58 26.08 0.38
CA GLU A 705 -10.45 26.09 -0.52
C GLU A 705 -10.68 27.00 -1.74
N ASN A 706 -11.87 26.98 -2.30
CA ASN A 706 -12.21 27.76 -3.50
C ASN A 706 -12.59 29.20 -3.21
N GLU A 707 -13.34 29.44 -2.13
CA GLU A 707 -13.95 30.75 -1.82
C GLU A 707 -13.22 31.51 -0.70
N GLY A 708 -12.38 30.81 0.09
CA GLY A 708 -11.76 31.38 1.28
C GLY A 708 -12.73 31.53 2.45
N GLY A 709 -12.49 32.50 3.31
CA GLY A 709 -13.36 32.80 4.45
C GLY A 709 -13.00 32.08 5.75
N TYR A 710 -11.85 31.44 5.82
CA TYR A 710 -11.27 30.86 7.03
C TYR A 710 -9.96 31.54 7.40
N ASP A 711 -9.88 32.07 8.62
CA ASP A 711 -8.66 32.64 9.21
C ASP A 711 -8.35 31.95 10.55
N PRO A 712 -7.31 31.12 10.63
CA PRO A 712 -6.93 30.45 11.88
C PRO A 712 -6.53 31.42 13.01
N MET A 713 -6.11 32.66 12.69
CA MET A 713 -5.83 33.68 13.70
C MET A 713 -7.04 34.07 14.53
N GLU A 714 -8.26 33.97 13.99
CA GLU A 714 -9.48 34.23 14.76
C GLU A 714 -9.62 33.21 15.90
N ILE A 715 -9.32 31.92 15.62
CA ILE A 715 -9.34 30.85 16.63
C ILE A 715 -8.22 31.08 17.67
N PHE A 716 -7.02 31.38 17.22
CA PHE A 716 -5.89 31.69 18.09
C PHE A 716 -6.19 32.84 19.05
N ASN A 717 -6.84 33.90 18.55
CA ASN A 717 -7.14 35.09 19.36
C ASN A 717 -8.30 34.87 20.33
N ASN A 718 -9.29 34.08 19.97
CA ASN A 718 -10.56 33.92 20.72
C ASN A 718 -10.61 32.64 21.58
N ASP A 719 -9.73 31.67 21.37
CA ASP A 719 -9.69 30.42 22.14
C ASP A 719 -8.39 30.30 22.93
N GLN A 720 -8.47 30.60 24.23
CA GLN A 720 -7.31 30.60 25.11
C GLN A 720 -6.65 29.23 25.21
N GLU A 721 -7.43 28.13 25.28
CA GLU A 721 -6.88 26.78 25.44
C GLU A 721 -6.14 26.31 24.19
N ILE A 722 -6.67 26.63 23.00
CA ILE A 722 -5.96 26.35 21.74
C ILE A 722 -4.70 27.21 21.64
N ARG A 723 -4.80 28.50 21.99
CA ARG A 723 -3.64 29.39 21.99
C ARG A 723 -2.55 28.87 22.92
N ASP A 724 -2.91 28.40 24.13
CA ASP A 724 -1.94 27.85 25.06
C ASP A 724 -1.17 26.67 24.44
N VAL A 725 -1.89 25.72 23.82
CA VAL A 725 -1.29 24.57 23.14
C VAL A 725 -0.33 25.00 22.01
N LEU A 726 -0.74 25.97 21.20
CA LEU A 726 0.11 26.46 20.09
C LEU A 726 1.35 27.21 20.60
N MET A 727 1.21 28.00 21.66
CA MET A 727 2.36 28.67 22.29
C MET A 727 3.38 27.68 22.89
N GLU A 728 2.91 26.52 23.31
CA GLU A 728 3.78 25.45 23.83
C GLU A 728 4.72 24.86 22.77
N LEU A 729 4.43 25.06 21.48
CA LEU A 729 5.33 24.67 20.40
C LEU A 729 6.60 25.54 20.33
N ILE A 730 6.55 26.78 20.88
CA ILE A 730 7.60 27.78 20.73
C ILE A 730 8.11 28.38 22.06
N ASN A 731 7.58 27.92 23.20
CA ASN A 731 7.98 28.42 24.52
C ASN A 731 8.99 27.51 25.26
N GLY A 732 9.45 26.44 24.66
CA GLY A 732 10.40 25.47 25.20
C GLY A 732 9.81 24.38 26.09
N LYS A 733 8.48 24.31 26.24
CA LYS A 733 7.86 23.25 27.10
C LYS A 733 8.22 21.85 26.62
N TYR A 734 8.20 21.61 25.32
CA TYR A 734 8.53 20.32 24.69
C TYR A 734 9.90 20.31 24.03
N SER A 735 10.61 21.42 24.02
CA SER A 735 11.95 21.58 23.43
C SER A 735 12.75 22.63 24.19
N PRO A 736 13.13 22.36 25.47
CA PRO A 736 13.76 23.37 26.34
C PRO A 736 15.13 23.84 25.85
N GLU A 737 15.84 23.01 25.09
CA GLU A 737 17.17 23.35 24.54
C GLU A 737 17.09 24.14 23.23
N ASP A 738 15.97 24.09 22.52
CA ASP A 738 15.74 24.79 21.24
C ASP A 738 14.28 25.19 21.09
N THR A 739 13.94 26.42 21.45
CA THR A 739 12.57 26.95 21.35
C THR A 739 12.11 27.14 19.89
N GLU A 740 13.02 27.12 18.93
CA GLU A 740 12.72 27.23 17.50
C GLU A 740 12.42 25.89 16.82
N MET A 741 12.64 24.78 17.53
CA MET A 741 12.52 23.43 16.96
C MET A 741 11.20 23.18 16.25
N PHE A 742 10.09 23.62 16.78
CA PHE A 742 8.72 23.43 16.24
C PHE A 742 8.12 24.71 15.65
N ARG A 743 8.96 25.74 15.38
CA ARG A 743 8.52 27.00 14.80
C ARG A 743 7.85 26.79 13.43
N ASP A 744 8.35 25.92 12.61
CA ASP A 744 7.77 25.64 11.29
C ASP A 744 6.35 25.07 11.41
N ILE A 745 6.09 24.21 12.40
CA ILE A 745 4.74 23.69 12.69
C ILE A 745 3.83 24.84 13.14
N TYR A 746 4.28 25.66 14.09
CA TYR A 746 3.53 26.83 14.56
C TYR A 746 3.19 27.76 13.39
N ASN A 747 4.16 28.08 12.55
CA ASN A 747 3.97 28.97 11.41
C ASN A 747 3.02 28.36 10.37
N SER A 748 3.07 27.06 10.12
CA SER A 748 2.19 26.39 9.16
C SER A 748 0.70 26.49 9.55
N LEU A 749 0.42 26.65 10.85
CA LEU A 749 -0.94 26.78 11.37
C LEU A 749 -1.46 28.22 11.39
N LEU A 750 -0.58 29.21 11.51
CA LEU A 750 -0.99 30.60 11.76
C LEU A 750 -0.59 31.59 10.67
N ASN A 751 0.41 31.29 9.86
CA ASN A 751 0.97 32.21 8.90
C ASN A 751 0.80 31.71 7.46
N ASN A 752 0.46 32.63 6.56
CA ASN A 752 0.54 32.35 5.12
C ASN A 752 2.01 32.42 4.69
N ASP A 753 2.50 31.44 3.94
CA ASP A 753 3.86 31.41 3.44
C ASP A 753 3.90 30.93 1.98
N GLY A 754 4.58 31.72 1.12
CA GLY A 754 4.86 31.34 -0.27
C GLY A 754 3.64 30.97 -1.12
N GLY A 755 2.50 31.57 -0.84
CA GLY A 755 1.22 31.24 -1.52
C GLY A 755 0.44 30.09 -0.87
N ARG A 756 0.99 29.47 0.16
CA ARG A 756 0.31 28.47 0.97
C ARG A 756 -0.53 29.14 2.06
N ARG A 757 -1.80 28.76 2.18
CA ARG A 757 -2.67 29.27 3.25
C ARG A 757 -2.27 28.69 4.61
N ALA A 758 -2.36 29.51 5.64
CA ALA A 758 -2.24 29.07 7.02
C ALA A 758 -3.29 27.98 7.31
N ASP A 759 -2.88 27.00 8.10
CA ASP A 759 -3.72 25.85 8.46
C ASP A 759 -4.40 25.21 7.22
N THR A 760 -3.59 24.88 6.23
CA THR A 760 -4.03 24.33 4.94
C THR A 760 -5.00 23.14 5.11
N TYR A 761 -4.83 22.35 6.17
CA TYR A 761 -5.60 21.14 6.42
C TYR A 761 -6.65 21.28 7.52
N PHE A 762 -7.01 22.51 7.90
CA PHE A 762 -8.13 22.83 8.82
C PHE A 762 -8.02 22.19 10.21
N ILE A 763 -6.80 22.03 10.71
CA ILE A 763 -6.53 21.44 12.04
C ILE A 763 -7.21 22.24 13.14
N LEU A 764 -7.03 23.57 13.17
CA LEU A 764 -7.63 24.44 14.19
C LEU A 764 -9.13 24.56 14.02
N LYS A 765 -9.63 24.53 12.79
CA LYS A 765 -11.06 24.58 12.50
C LYS A 765 -11.80 23.37 13.06
N ASP A 766 -11.19 22.19 12.94
CA ASP A 766 -11.78 20.94 13.42
C ASP A 766 -11.40 20.59 14.87
N PHE A 767 -10.52 21.35 15.51
CA PHE A 767 -9.95 20.99 16.82
C PHE A 767 -11.03 20.78 17.90
N ARG A 768 -11.96 21.72 18.07
CA ARG A 768 -13.00 21.61 19.10
C ARG A 768 -13.98 20.48 18.81
N SER A 769 -14.34 20.29 17.55
CA SER A 769 -15.15 19.15 17.12
C SER A 769 -14.47 17.82 17.41
N TYR A 770 -13.15 17.73 17.19
CA TYR A 770 -12.35 16.56 17.50
C TYR A 770 -12.26 16.31 19.02
N ALA A 771 -11.98 17.34 19.80
CA ALA A 771 -11.93 17.24 21.26
C ALA A 771 -13.27 16.76 21.86
N GLU A 772 -14.39 17.24 21.32
CA GLU A 772 -15.72 16.80 21.74
C GLU A 772 -15.99 15.35 21.33
N ALA A 773 -15.57 14.93 20.12
CA ALA A 773 -15.66 13.54 19.70
C ALA A 773 -14.85 12.61 20.62
N GLN A 774 -13.66 13.01 21.02
CA GLN A 774 -12.85 12.29 21.98
C GLN A 774 -13.52 12.17 23.36
N ARG A 775 -14.16 13.22 23.82
CA ARG A 775 -14.94 13.20 25.06
C ARG A 775 -16.12 12.22 24.99
N LYS A 776 -16.81 12.18 23.86
CA LYS A 776 -17.90 11.21 23.63
C LYS A 776 -17.39 9.77 23.63
N ILE A 777 -16.20 9.51 23.07
CA ILE A 777 -15.56 8.19 23.16
C ILE A 777 -15.35 7.79 24.63
N ASP A 778 -14.86 8.71 25.47
CA ASP A 778 -14.68 8.45 26.90
C ASP A 778 -16.00 8.06 27.59
N GLU A 779 -17.07 8.82 27.35
CA GLU A 779 -18.41 8.53 27.88
C GLU A 779 -18.92 7.16 27.43
N ARG A 780 -18.80 6.85 26.14
CA ARG A 780 -19.25 5.58 25.56
C ARG A 780 -18.51 4.38 26.10
N TYR A 781 -17.19 4.52 26.33
CA TYR A 781 -16.35 3.43 26.86
C TYR A 781 -16.74 3.02 28.28
N ARG A 782 -17.32 3.92 29.08
CA ARG A 782 -17.82 3.65 30.44
C ARG A 782 -19.02 2.71 30.44
N ASP A 783 -19.86 2.74 29.41
CA ASP A 783 -20.92 1.75 29.19
C ASP A 783 -20.34 0.51 28.52
N THR A 784 -19.87 -0.43 29.34
CA THR A 784 -19.16 -1.64 28.87
C THR A 784 -20.00 -2.49 27.92
N ASN A 785 -21.32 -2.59 28.13
CA ASN A 785 -22.21 -3.37 27.28
C ASN A 785 -22.51 -2.63 25.96
N GLY A 786 -22.78 -1.34 26.02
CA GLY A 786 -22.98 -0.49 24.85
C GLY A 786 -21.72 -0.43 23.98
N TRP A 787 -20.53 -0.34 24.62
CA TRP A 787 -19.27 -0.39 23.90
C TRP A 787 -19.06 -1.73 23.20
N ALA A 788 -19.24 -2.85 23.92
CA ALA A 788 -19.14 -4.20 23.35
C ALA A 788 -20.07 -4.38 22.16
N LYS A 789 -21.32 -3.97 22.27
CA LYS A 789 -22.29 -3.99 21.17
C LYS A 789 -21.80 -3.18 19.94
N THR A 790 -21.25 -1.99 20.16
CA THR A 790 -20.72 -1.13 19.12
C THR A 790 -19.56 -1.81 18.37
N VAL A 791 -18.55 -2.31 19.07
CA VAL A 791 -17.37 -2.90 18.43
C VAL A 791 -17.67 -4.25 17.79
N MET A 792 -18.57 -5.04 18.35
CA MET A 792 -19.08 -6.26 17.72
C MET A 792 -19.84 -5.95 16.42
N THR A 793 -20.66 -4.91 16.42
CA THR A 793 -21.37 -4.46 15.20
C THR A 793 -20.39 -4.05 14.11
N ASN A 794 -19.30 -3.36 14.46
CA ASN A 794 -18.24 -3.02 13.50
C ASN A 794 -17.66 -4.27 12.83
N THR A 795 -17.30 -5.29 13.61
CA THR A 795 -16.82 -6.57 13.07
C THR A 795 -17.88 -7.26 12.20
N ALA A 796 -19.13 -7.34 12.69
CA ALA A 796 -20.22 -8.01 11.98
C ALA A 796 -20.55 -7.36 10.62
N LYS A 797 -20.39 -6.06 10.50
CA LYS A 797 -20.70 -5.28 9.30
C LYS A 797 -19.51 -5.06 8.36
N ALA A 798 -18.36 -5.71 8.62
CA ALA A 798 -17.14 -5.54 7.83
C ALA A 798 -17.13 -6.30 6.49
N GLY A 799 -18.13 -7.12 6.20
CA GLY A 799 -18.17 -7.99 5.02
C GLY A 799 -17.95 -7.30 3.69
N LYS A 800 -18.51 -6.10 3.50
CA LYS A 800 -18.33 -5.26 2.30
C LYS A 800 -16.85 -4.95 2.01
N PHE A 801 -16.02 -4.88 3.04
CA PHE A 801 -14.63 -4.43 2.92
C PHE A 801 -13.63 -5.57 2.72
N SER A 802 -14.10 -6.75 2.31
CA SER A 802 -13.25 -7.81 1.79
C SER A 802 -12.67 -7.44 0.42
N SER A 803 -11.37 -7.64 0.24
CA SER A 803 -10.74 -7.55 -1.09
C SER A 803 -11.27 -8.60 -2.08
N ASP A 804 -11.88 -9.67 -1.58
CA ASP A 804 -12.55 -10.66 -2.44
C ASP A 804 -13.73 -10.02 -3.19
N ARG A 805 -14.56 -9.23 -2.51
CA ARG A 805 -15.62 -8.45 -3.16
C ARG A 805 -15.04 -7.46 -4.18
N THR A 806 -14.00 -6.73 -3.80
CA THR A 806 -13.36 -5.76 -4.69
C THR A 806 -12.85 -6.43 -5.96
N ILE A 807 -12.14 -7.55 -5.82
CA ILE A 807 -11.59 -8.29 -6.96
C ILE A 807 -12.69 -8.91 -7.83
N GLU A 808 -13.76 -9.43 -7.23
CA GLU A 808 -14.91 -9.95 -7.99
C GLU A 808 -15.52 -8.85 -8.88
N GLU A 809 -15.63 -7.60 -8.35
CA GLU A 809 -16.10 -6.45 -9.14
C GLU A 809 -15.12 -6.06 -10.24
N TYR A 810 -13.82 -5.99 -9.97
CA TYR A 810 -12.81 -5.74 -11.02
C TYR A 810 -12.84 -6.82 -12.09
N ALA A 811 -12.87 -8.08 -11.68
CA ALA A 811 -12.80 -9.22 -12.60
C ALA A 811 -14.01 -9.30 -13.53
N THR A 812 -15.22 -9.03 -13.03
CA THR A 812 -16.45 -9.11 -13.81
C THR A 812 -16.78 -7.84 -14.58
N GLU A 813 -16.54 -6.66 -14.00
CA GLU A 813 -16.99 -5.38 -14.56
C GLU A 813 -15.92 -4.66 -15.40
N ILE A 814 -14.63 -4.87 -15.11
CA ILE A 814 -13.53 -4.20 -15.82
C ILE A 814 -12.73 -5.17 -16.68
N TRP A 815 -12.17 -6.21 -16.07
CA TRP A 815 -11.23 -7.11 -16.74
C TRP A 815 -11.92 -8.19 -17.58
N HIS A 816 -13.16 -8.53 -17.26
CA HIS A 816 -13.91 -9.64 -17.86
C HIS A 816 -13.12 -10.95 -17.85
N LEU A 817 -12.63 -11.31 -16.65
CA LEU A 817 -11.90 -12.54 -16.43
C LEU A 817 -12.87 -13.71 -16.19
N THR A 818 -12.40 -14.91 -16.51
CA THR A 818 -13.08 -16.17 -16.18
C THR A 818 -12.28 -16.89 -15.10
N LYS A 819 -12.97 -17.42 -14.09
CA LYS A 819 -12.34 -18.28 -13.09
C LYS A 819 -11.77 -19.52 -13.78
N THR A 820 -10.55 -19.87 -13.41
CA THR A 820 -9.81 -20.99 -13.99
C THR A 820 -9.33 -21.91 -12.85
N PRO A 821 -10.20 -22.78 -12.35
CA PRO A 821 -9.85 -23.75 -11.31
C PRO A 821 -8.68 -24.65 -11.75
N VAL A 822 -7.79 -24.93 -10.83
CA VAL A 822 -6.60 -25.76 -11.09
C VAL A 822 -6.86 -27.20 -10.64
N GLU A 823 -6.76 -28.13 -11.57
CA GLU A 823 -6.83 -29.57 -11.33
C GLU A 823 -5.46 -30.11 -10.91
N MET A 824 -5.39 -31.01 -9.90
CA MET A 824 -4.20 -31.70 -9.44
C MET A 824 -4.19 -33.14 -9.88
#